data_45639aca6cb99eed19be9da73f25ef6c
#
_entry.id   45639aca6cb99eed19be9da73f25ef6c
#
_cell.length_a   1.000
_cell.length_b   1.000
_cell.length_c   1.000
_cell.angle_alpha   90.00
_cell.angle_beta   90.00
_cell.angle_gamma   90.00
#
_symmetry.space_group_name_H-M   'P 1'
#
loop_
_entity.id
_entity.type
_entity.pdbx_description
1 polymer ?
#
loop_
_entity_poly.entity_id
_entity_poly.type
_entity_poly.pdbx_seq_one_letter_code
_entity_poly.pdbx_strand_id
1 'polypeptide(L)'
;MGLRGTGLVFRASLRHGWRGLLGIGLLVGLAGGAVLTGVGAARRTDSAIVRMQEGTEAWDVLVNPNGGTESALQVEDIAVLPDVVDVGRADGVLMGPETIDSVTDLSQGSIVLASDGVVGYDFGRPVLSAGRLPDPEAANEVFLSERAAERYDVGVGDTLTGRVLHFEDVTGADTAATPAEAVAAYNSPDFGALVDLQVVGVGTFFDQVVVDEQFDGGSINVTPAFWAEYDQPSAGYWGAMVRLTSRSATQRFREQVEALVPDETVATQTALEVEDQVDRAVRPEVSALLVFSLVAMAVALVVVGQALSRRLQLDAVHDEPLRALGCTRPQRVIVALGRVALAAAVGAFLAAVIAVLASPIAPIGVVRPAEPDPGIRVEWLPLAGGVVLVFLATVALAVWPAVQAARTRPRVRPVSRISTWLAATGAPPSLVTGARFALEPGRVGVPTRATLAGAATSVVLVVATVTFAASLDHFVETPTLYGAPWTDVVSLDSATTDDISSDAYDPLIDQLEAADEITGFGRLSPGQLTLDGQSTPAFALERSSRPLAPVVLDGRAPAATDEVGLGTTTMDDLDVAVGDDVAVSRPDGEERTLRVVGRLVLPVVAAYPGADKTTLGQGALLTPDGLEAWSPTFDTLGVAVAAADGADIDEVLADLDPGDPSFAFSLNETGQPSDVASLNRVRSTPLALAALLAALIALTVAHALGAAVRARRRDLAILRTCGFTRRQVVATVATQATLIAGIGLLVGVPVGLALGRLSWTAVVDRLGAVAEAITPWPALGVVVLAVLLIANLVGLVPGLRAARAHPADTLRTE
;
A
#
# COMPACT_ATOMS: atom_id res chain seq x y z
N MET A 1 -20.99 -34.43 -42.52
CA MET A 1 -22.09 -34.27 -41.53
C MET A 1 -22.59 -32.83 -41.55
N GLY A 2 -23.90 -32.56 -41.65
CA GLY A 2 -24.47 -31.23 -41.61
C GLY A 2 -24.49 -30.66 -40.18
N LEU A 3 -24.77 -29.33 -40.01
CA LEU A 3 -24.83 -28.61 -38.72
C LEU A 3 -25.71 -29.31 -37.66
N ARG A 4 -26.78 -30.03 -38.09
CA ARG A 4 -27.64 -30.82 -37.18
C ARG A 4 -26.91 -32.01 -36.56
N GLY A 5 -25.99 -32.65 -37.27
CA GLY A 5 -25.18 -33.76 -36.76
C GLY A 5 -24.14 -33.32 -35.76
N THR A 6 -23.52 -32.18 -35.99
CA THR A 6 -22.55 -31.62 -35.02
C THR A 6 -23.25 -31.23 -33.68
N GLY A 7 -24.50 -30.73 -33.71
CA GLY A 7 -25.29 -30.41 -32.51
C GLY A 7 -25.66 -31.66 -31.68
N LEU A 8 -25.97 -32.82 -32.35
CA LEU A 8 -26.22 -34.08 -31.63
C LEU A 8 -24.98 -34.61 -30.93
N VAL A 9 -23.83 -34.60 -31.62
CA VAL A 9 -22.52 -34.97 -31.03
C VAL A 9 -22.18 -34.10 -29.84
N PHE A 10 -22.41 -32.79 -29.94
CA PHE A 10 -22.21 -31.83 -28.84
C PHE A 10 -23.06 -32.19 -27.62
N ARG A 11 -24.37 -32.40 -27.78
CA ARG A 11 -25.28 -32.77 -26.68
C ARG A 11 -24.92 -34.13 -26.03
N ALA A 12 -24.56 -35.12 -26.82
CA ALA A 12 -24.14 -36.43 -26.32
C ALA A 12 -22.84 -36.33 -25.50
N SER A 13 -21.87 -35.51 -25.98
CA SER A 13 -20.58 -35.30 -25.30
C SER A 13 -20.73 -34.53 -23.98
N LEU A 14 -21.72 -33.66 -23.88
CA LEU A 14 -22.03 -32.93 -22.64
C LEU A 14 -22.51 -33.87 -21.53
N ARG A 15 -23.39 -34.84 -21.86
CA ARG A 15 -23.94 -35.79 -20.86
C ARG A 15 -22.87 -36.65 -20.18
N HIS A 16 -21.82 -37.02 -20.90
CA HIS A 16 -20.74 -37.88 -20.38
C HIS A 16 -19.57 -37.12 -19.75
N GLY A 17 -19.39 -35.81 -20.07
CA GLY A 17 -18.22 -35.02 -19.68
C GLY A 17 -18.48 -33.84 -18.72
N TRP A 18 -19.72 -33.64 -18.27
CA TRP A 18 -20.12 -32.40 -17.52
C TRP A 18 -19.32 -32.15 -16.24
N ARG A 19 -18.95 -33.18 -15.46
CA ARG A 19 -18.14 -33.04 -14.23
C ARG A 19 -16.77 -32.42 -14.50
N GLY A 20 -16.14 -32.79 -15.62
CA GLY A 20 -14.86 -32.21 -16.01
C GLY A 20 -14.97 -30.79 -16.56
N LEU A 21 -16.11 -30.44 -17.19
CA LEU A 21 -16.39 -29.08 -17.63
C LEU A 21 -16.70 -28.16 -16.44
N LEU A 22 -17.43 -28.64 -15.44
CA LEU A 22 -17.64 -27.90 -14.18
C LEU A 22 -16.31 -27.64 -13.45
N GLY A 23 -15.40 -28.61 -13.41
CA GLY A 23 -14.09 -28.40 -12.81
C GLY A 23 -13.27 -27.30 -13.50
N ILE A 24 -13.33 -27.22 -14.84
CA ILE A 24 -12.70 -26.13 -15.60
C ILE A 24 -13.44 -24.81 -15.34
N GLY A 25 -14.78 -24.80 -15.36
CA GLY A 25 -15.58 -23.62 -15.05
C GLY A 25 -15.29 -23.06 -13.65
N LEU A 26 -15.18 -23.94 -12.65
CA LEU A 26 -14.81 -23.55 -11.28
C LEU A 26 -13.39 -22.93 -11.24
N LEU A 27 -12.44 -23.53 -11.92
CA LEU A 27 -11.07 -23.06 -11.98
C LEU A 27 -10.96 -21.69 -12.67
N VAL A 28 -11.68 -21.52 -13.80
CA VAL A 28 -11.79 -20.22 -14.50
C VAL A 28 -12.48 -19.20 -13.63
N GLY A 29 -13.54 -19.60 -12.90
CA GLY A 29 -14.30 -18.74 -12.01
C GLY A 29 -13.47 -18.23 -10.82
N LEU A 30 -12.74 -19.12 -10.15
CA LEU A 30 -11.86 -18.72 -9.04
C LEU A 30 -10.70 -17.84 -9.51
N ALA A 31 -10.03 -18.25 -10.60
CA ALA A 31 -8.90 -17.50 -11.12
C ALA A 31 -9.33 -16.14 -11.71
N GLY A 32 -10.39 -16.13 -12.52
CA GLY A 32 -10.96 -14.89 -13.08
C GLY A 32 -11.56 -14.00 -12.00
N GLY A 33 -12.21 -14.58 -10.99
CA GLY A 33 -12.76 -13.88 -9.83
C GLY A 33 -11.68 -13.14 -9.04
N ALA A 34 -10.54 -13.80 -8.77
CA ALA A 34 -9.41 -13.14 -8.10
C ALA A 34 -8.88 -11.92 -8.89
N VAL A 35 -8.75 -12.05 -10.22
CA VAL A 35 -8.31 -10.95 -11.09
C VAL A 35 -9.31 -9.80 -11.08
N LEU A 36 -10.62 -10.11 -11.26
CA LEU A 36 -11.67 -9.09 -11.28
C LEU A 36 -11.84 -8.40 -9.93
N THR A 37 -11.69 -9.12 -8.83
CA THR A 37 -11.70 -8.54 -7.47
C THR A 37 -10.53 -7.59 -7.29
N GLY A 38 -9.31 -7.96 -7.69
CA GLY A 38 -8.15 -7.08 -7.53
C GLY A 38 -8.23 -5.82 -8.40
N VAL A 39 -8.68 -5.93 -9.66
CA VAL A 39 -8.89 -4.76 -10.53
C VAL A 39 -10.03 -3.87 -10.01
N GLY A 40 -11.13 -4.48 -9.54
CA GLY A 40 -12.24 -3.74 -8.94
C GLY A 40 -11.83 -3.03 -7.65
N ALA A 41 -11.04 -3.70 -6.80
CA ALA A 41 -10.50 -3.10 -5.58
C ALA A 41 -9.57 -1.92 -5.89
N ALA A 42 -8.65 -2.07 -6.87
CA ALA A 42 -7.76 -0.99 -7.29
C ALA A 42 -8.55 0.26 -7.73
N ARG A 43 -9.55 0.09 -8.59
CA ARG A 43 -10.39 1.20 -9.06
C ARG A 43 -11.22 1.83 -7.95
N ARG A 44 -11.79 1.01 -7.06
CA ARG A 44 -12.60 1.51 -5.95
C ARG A 44 -11.75 2.28 -4.94
N THR A 45 -10.51 1.85 -4.72
CA THR A 45 -9.53 2.55 -3.90
C THR A 45 -9.11 3.88 -4.55
N ASP A 46 -8.75 3.88 -5.82
CA ASP A 46 -8.36 5.04 -6.62
C ASP A 46 -9.41 6.15 -6.68
N SER A 47 -10.70 5.79 -6.73
CA SER A 47 -11.80 6.75 -6.84
C SER A 47 -12.48 7.05 -5.48
N ALA A 48 -11.92 6.63 -4.34
CA ALA A 48 -12.58 6.78 -3.05
C ALA A 48 -12.72 8.24 -2.63
N ILE A 49 -11.65 9.05 -2.82
CA ILE A 49 -11.65 10.47 -2.43
C ILE A 49 -12.69 11.30 -3.21
N VAL A 50 -12.83 11.03 -4.51
CA VAL A 50 -13.84 11.71 -5.35
C VAL A 50 -15.26 11.39 -4.87
N ARG A 51 -15.51 10.13 -4.48
CA ARG A 51 -16.80 9.73 -3.91
C ARG A 51 -17.08 10.35 -2.55
N MET A 52 -16.02 10.51 -1.73
CA MET A 52 -16.13 11.22 -0.46
C MET A 52 -16.53 12.66 -0.67
N GLN A 53 -15.84 13.39 -1.55
CA GLN A 53 -16.16 14.77 -1.89
C GLN A 53 -17.61 14.95 -2.34
N GLU A 54 -18.06 14.11 -3.29
CA GLU A 54 -19.44 14.15 -3.79
C GLU A 54 -20.46 13.82 -2.69
N GLY A 55 -20.16 12.86 -1.81
CA GLY A 55 -21.07 12.37 -0.78
C GLY A 55 -21.17 13.28 0.45
N THR A 56 -20.11 14.00 0.77
CA THR A 56 -20.01 14.88 1.95
C THR A 56 -20.18 16.36 1.61
N GLU A 57 -20.30 16.68 0.32
CA GLU A 57 -20.30 18.06 -0.17
C GLU A 57 -19.08 18.83 0.33
N ALA A 58 -17.87 18.25 0.14
CA ALA A 58 -16.65 18.81 0.64
C ALA A 58 -16.39 20.24 0.13
N TRP A 59 -15.63 21.00 0.88
CA TRP A 59 -15.21 22.35 0.51
C TRP A 59 -14.20 22.32 -0.66
N ASP A 60 -14.11 23.45 -1.40
CA ASP A 60 -13.14 23.62 -2.50
C ASP A 60 -11.87 24.34 -2.06
N VAL A 61 -11.98 25.28 -1.13
CA VAL A 61 -10.84 26.04 -0.57
C VAL A 61 -11.04 26.27 0.92
N LEU A 62 -10.00 25.99 1.69
CA LEU A 62 -9.82 26.43 3.07
C LEU A 62 -8.99 27.71 3.06
N VAL A 63 -9.47 28.75 3.69
CA VAL A 63 -8.79 30.04 3.85
C VAL A 63 -8.42 30.23 5.31
N ASN A 64 -7.14 30.44 5.60
CA ASN A 64 -6.63 30.65 6.95
C ASN A 64 -5.77 31.94 6.96
N PRO A 65 -6.24 33.03 7.56
CA PRO A 65 -5.46 34.22 7.69
C PRO A 65 -4.37 34.05 8.76
N ASN A 66 -3.11 34.34 8.43
CA ASN A 66 -1.98 34.24 9.37
C ASN A 66 -2.11 35.16 10.59
N GLY A 67 -2.85 36.26 10.46
CA GLY A 67 -3.19 37.14 11.57
C GLY A 67 -4.24 36.58 12.54
N GLY A 68 -4.77 35.38 12.27
CA GLY A 68 -5.78 34.73 13.09
C GLY A 68 -6.97 35.65 13.39
N THR A 69 -7.36 35.74 14.65
CA THR A 69 -8.46 36.62 15.11
C THR A 69 -8.15 38.11 15.01
N GLU A 70 -6.90 38.51 14.85
CA GLU A 70 -6.48 39.90 14.63
C GLU A 70 -6.49 40.31 13.15
N SER A 71 -6.69 39.36 12.22
CA SER A 71 -6.76 39.65 10.79
C SER A 71 -7.91 40.57 10.45
N ALA A 72 -7.67 41.49 9.49
CA ALA A 72 -8.71 42.36 8.93
C ALA A 72 -9.72 41.57 8.05
N LEU A 73 -9.35 40.37 7.57
CA LEU A 73 -10.23 39.52 6.78
C LEU A 73 -11.37 38.95 7.64
N GLN A 74 -12.60 39.10 7.16
CA GLN A 74 -13.77 38.50 7.82
C GLN A 74 -14.49 37.53 6.89
N VAL A 75 -15.19 36.55 7.45
CA VAL A 75 -15.95 35.54 6.69
C VAL A 75 -17.00 36.18 5.79
N GLU A 76 -17.58 37.29 6.23
CA GLU A 76 -18.59 38.04 5.47
C GLU A 76 -18.01 38.66 4.19
N ASP A 77 -16.72 39.03 4.20
CA ASP A 77 -16.04 39.57 3.02
C ASP A 77 -15.83 38.47 1.96
N ILE A 78 -15.53 37.25 2.44
CA ILE A 78 -15.42 36.07 1.57
C ILE A 78 -16.77 35.69 0.97
N ALA A 79 -17.84 35.75 1.78
CA ALA A 79 -19.19 35.33 1.39
C ALA A 79 -19.78 36.14 0.22
N VAL A 80 -19.33 37.36 0.03
CA VAL A 80 -19.83 38.23 -1.06
C VAL A 80 -19.04 38.11 -2.36
N LEU A 81 -17.99 37.31 -2.41
CA LEU A 81 -17.19 37.10 -3.62
C LEU A 81 -18.00 36.35 -4.72
N PRO A 82 -17.81 36.68 -6.00
CA PRO A 82 -18.71 36.26 -7.08
C PRO A 82 -18.82 34.75 -7.29
N ASP A 83 -17.78 34.01 -7.02
CA ASP A 83 -17.71 32.57 -7.30
C ASP A 83 -18.04 31.70 -6.05
N VAL A 84 -18.37 32.32 -4.90
CA VAL A 84 -18.71 31.64 -3.65
C VAL A 84 -20.17 31.15 -3.68
N VAL A 85 -20.38 29.88 -3.35
CA VAL A 85 -21.69 29.23 -3.21
C VAL A 85 -22.08 29.16 -1.74
N ASP A 86 -21.18 28.59 -0.94
CA ASP A 86 -21.33 28.44 0.50
C ASP A 86 -20.00 28.77 1.18
N VAL A 87 -20.07 29.35 2.36
CA VAL A 87 -18.92 29.58 3.24
C VAL A 87 -19.35 29.32 4.68
N GLY A 88 -18.46 28.71 5.43
CA GLY A 88 -18.63 28.53 6.88
C GLY A 88 -17.30 28.67 7.58
N ARG A 89 -17.36 28.97 8.88
CA ARG A 89 -16.23 29.26 9.74
C ARG A 89 -16.02 28.16 10.78
N ALA A 90 -14.76 27.83 11.02
CA ALA A 90 -14.36 27.04 12.16
C ALA A 90 -13.31 27.83 12.97
N ASP A 91 -13.55 27.99 14.26
CA ASP A 91 -12.65 28.64 15.19
C ASP A 91 -11.83 27.61 15.98
N GLY A 92 -10.56 27.90 16.21
CA GLY A 92 -9.71 27.08 17.06
C GLY A 92 -9.97 27.36 18.54
N VAL A 93 -10.08 26.31 19.33
CA VAL A 93 -10.18 26.34 20.79
C VAL A 93 -8.99 25.58 21.36
N LEU A 94 -8.27 26.19 22.32
CA LEU A 94 -7.24 25.48 23.06
C LEU A 94 -7.88 24.57 24.11
N MET A 95 -7.61 23.28 24.02
CA MET A 95 -8.03 22.29 25.02
C MET A 95 -6.83 21.45 25.44
N GLY A 96 -6.53 21.50 26.73
CA GLY A 96 -5.47 20.71 27.35
C GLY A 96 -6.01 19.52 28.14
N PRO A 97 -5.13 18.65 28.65
CA PRO A 97 -5.49 17.56 29.53
C PRO A 97 -6.08 18.08 30.84
N GLU A 98 -6.83 17.24 31.57
CA GLU A 98 -7.44 17.59 32.86
C GLU A 98 -6.38 18.06 33.86
N THR A 99 -5.25 17.37 33.95
CA THR A 99 -4.08 17.69 34.80
C THR A 99 -2.80 17.41 34.03
N ILE A 100 -1.71 18.08 34.37
CA ILE A 100 -0.37 17.82 33.85
C ILE A 100 0.59 17.52 35.00
N ASP A 101 1.56 16.65 34.76
CA ASP A 101 2.64 16.34 35.69
C ASP A 101 3.93 17.10 35.33
N SER A 102 4.06 17.50 34.07
CA SER A 102 5.18 18.30 33.56
C SER A 102 4.70 19.31 32.53
N VAL A 103 5.50 20.33 32.23
CA VAL A 103 5.19 21.31 31.16
C VAL A 103 5.17 20.67 29.78
N THR A 104 5.86 19.56 29.59
CA THR A 104 5.81 18.76 28.35
C THR A 104 4.45 18.12 28.09
N ASP A 105 3.62 17.94 29.15
CA ASP A 105 2.26 17.44 28.99
C ASP A 105 1.34 18.46 28.29
N LEU A 106 1.72 19.74 28.27
CA LEU A 106 1.01 20.79 27.50
C LEU A 106 1.06 20.54 26.00
N SER A 107 2.11 19.91 25.48
CA SER A 107 2.20 19.46 24.08
C SER A 107 1.15 18.41 23.72
N GLN A 108 0.52 17.77 24.71
CA GLN A 108 -0.62 16.89 24.52
C GLN A 108 -1.94 17.65 24.35
N GLY A 109 -1.94 18.96 24.56
CA GLY A 109 -3.07 19.83 24.27
C GLY A 109 -3.40 19.76 22.76
N SER A 110 -4.69 19.93 22.44
CA SER A 110 -5.18 19.88 21.07
C SER A 110 -5.90 21.17 20.74
N ILE A 111 -5.71 21.65 19.51
CA ILE A 111 -6.61 22.66 18.95
C ILE A 111 -7.89 21.92 18.56
N VAL A 112 -8.97 22.28 19.24
CA VAL A 112 -10.31 21.78 18.99
C VAL A 112 -11.00 22.75 18.04
N LEU A 113 -11.75 22.24 17.08
CA LEU A 113 -12.45 23.06 16.09
C LEU A 113 -13.89 23.28 16.52
N ALA A 114 -14.28 24.55 16.70
CA ALA A 114 -15.65 24.98 16.94
C ALA A 114 -16.28 25.42 15.62
N SER A 115 -17.25 24.66 15.12
CA SER A 115 -18.01 25.00 13.91
C SER A 115 -19.02 26.11 14.18
N ASP A 116 -19.27 26.95 13.15
CA ASP A 116 -20.37 27.92 13.12
C ASP A 116 -21.77 27.31 12.94
N GLY A 117 -21.85 25.98 12.79
CA GLY A 117 -23.09 25.25 12.51
C GLY A 117 -23.39 25.10 11.02
N VAL A 118 -22.54 25.59 10.13
CA VAL A 118 -22.62 25.44 8.68
C VAL A 118 -21.63 24.37 8.22
N VAL A 119 -20.35 24.55 8.56
CA VAL A 119 -19.29 23.55 8.29
C VAL A 119 -19.51 22.29 9.12
N GLY A 120 -19.44 21.13 8.45
CA GLY A 120 -19.66 19.84 9.08
C GLY A 120 -21.12 19.43 9.20
N TYR A 121 -22.06 20.36 8.93
CA TYR A 121 -23.51 20.14 9.00
C TYR A 121 -24.18 20.30 7.62
N ASP A 122 -24.12 21.47 7.02
CA ASP A 122 -24.72 21.75 5.71
C ASP A 122 -23.83 21.23 4.58
N PHE A 123 -22.52 21.54 4.64
CA PHE A 123 -21.50 21.02 3.73
C PHE A 123 -20.21 20.66 4.49
N GLY A 124 -19.26 20.00 3.82
CA GLY A 124 -18.03 19.54 4.45
C GLY A 124 -18.26 18.48 5.54
N ARG A 125 -19.34 17.69 5.40
CA ARG A 125 -19.75 16.70 6.39
C ARG A 125 -18.71 15.56 6.50
N PRO A 126 -18.44 15.04 7.70
CA PRO A 126 -17.57 13.86 7.83
C PRO A 126 -18.29 12.59 7.33
N VAL A 127 -17.52 11.61 6.91
CA VAL A 127 -17.98 10.23 6.74
C VAL A 127 -18.05 9.60 8.13
N LEU A 128 -19.25 9.19 8.55
CA LEU A 128 -19.47 8.59 9.86
C LEU A 128 -19.00 7.14 9.90
N SER A 129 -18.11 6.83 10.84
CA SER A 129 -17.74 5.46 11.17
C SER A 129 -18.65 4.87 12.26
N ALA A 130 -19.07 5.72 13.22
CA ALA A 130 -19.97 5.34 14.29
C ALA A 130 -20.75 6.57 14.82
N GLY A 131 -21.93 6.33 15.37
CA GLY A 131 -22.73 7.37 16.03
C GLY A 131 -23.46 8.32 15.08
N ARG A 132 -23.47 9.60 15.42
CA ARG A 132 -24.16 10.70 14.70
C ARG A 132 -23.35 12.00 14.81
N LEU A 133 -23.76 13.01 14.02
CA LEU A 133 -23.27 14.37 14.22
C LEU A 133 -23.78 14.93 15.57
N PRO A 134 -23.01 15.79 16.26
CA PRO A 134 -23.44 16.47 17.46
C PRO A 134 -24.62 17.40 17.17
N ASP A 135 -25.46 17.62 18.17
CA ASP A 135 -26.53 18.62 18.07
C ASP A 135 -25.92 20.03 18.19
N PRO A 136 -26.10 20.94 17.22
CA PRO A 136 -25.54 22.29 17.29
C PRO A 136 -25.93 23.08 18.54
N GLU A 137 -27.08 22.73 19.16
CA GLU A 137 -27.59 23.38 20.37
C GLU A 137 -27.07 22.75 21.68
N ALA A 138 -26.33 21.62 21.61
CA ALA A 138 -25.83 20.89 22.77
C ALA A 138 -24.34 21.19 23.02
N ALA A 139 -24.01 21.97 24.04
CA ALA A 139 -22.65 22.37 24.36
C ALA A 139 -21.74 21.21 24.87
N ASN A 140 -22.32 20.12 25.34
CA ASN A 140 -21.59 18.99 25.89
C ASN A 140 -21.41 17.82 24.92
N GLU A 141 -21.73 17.98 23.63
CA GLU A 141 -21.54 16.96 22.63
C GLU A 141 -20.28 17.22 21.78
N VAL A 142 -19.56 16.17 21.42
CA VAL A 142 -18.34 16.25 20.63
C VAL A 142 -18.32 15.19 19.52
N PHE A 143 -17.76 15.56 18.41
CA PHE A 143 -17.41 14.65 17.30
C PHE A 143 -15.90 14.50 17.21
N LEU A 144 -15.44 13.26 17.12
CA LEU A 144 -14.02 12.94 17.03
C LEU A 144 -13.67 12.39 15.65
N SER A 145 -12.50 12.73 15.15
CA SER A 145 -11.89 11.94 14.08
C SER A 145 -11.56 10.53 14.59
N GLU A 146 -11.45 9.53 13.70
CA GLU A 146 -11.06 8.16 14.08
C GLU A 146 -9.75 8.14 14.89
N ARG A 147 -8.80 9.00 14.53
CA ARG A 147 -7.52 9.13 15.21
C ARG A 147 -7.61 9.76 16.60
N ALA A 148 -8.39 10.82 16.73
CA ALA A 148 -8.63 11.40 18.05
C ALA A 148 -9.28 10.37 18.98
N ALA A 149 -10.24 9.59 18.46
CA ALA A 149 -10.85 8.50 19.22
C ALA A 149 -9.85 7.41 19.64
N GLU A 150 -8.92 7.03 18.73
CA GLU A 150 -7.83 6.08 19.04
C GLU A 150 -6.82 6.67 20.02
N ARG A 151 -6.39 7.92 19.84
CA ARG A 151 -5.41 8.58 20.72
C ARG A 151 -5.89 8.70 22.15
N TYR A 152 -7.17 9.07 22.34
CA TYR A 152 -7.76 9.25 23.68
C TYR A 152 -8.41 7.95 24.23
N ASP A 153 -8.37 6.85 23.47
CA ASP A 153 -8.98 5.56 23.79
C ASP A 153 -10.47 5.69 24.19
N VAL A 154 -11.22 6.50 23.42
CA VAL A 154 -12.64 6.79 23.64
C VAL A 154 -13.46 6.47 22.40
N GLY A 155 -14.71 6.03 22.61
CA GLY A 155 -15.67 5.72 21.56
C GLY A 155 -17.02 6.41 21.77
N VAL A 156 -17.97 6.15 20.87
CA VAL A 156 -19.32 6.72 20.96
C VAL A 156 -20.00 6.27 22.26
N GLY A 157 -20.40 7.24 23.07
CA GLY A 157 -21.04 7.06 24.38
C GLY A 157 -20.09 7.27 25.56
N ASP A 158 -18.79 7.35 25.33
CA ASP A 158 -17.80 7.69 26.34
C ASP A 158 -17.73 9.21 26.56
N THR A 159 -17.07 9.63 27.63
CA THR A 159 -16.87 11.04 27.99
C THR A 159 -15.40 11.37 27.80
N LEU A 160 -15.12 12.46 27.07
CA LEU A 160 -13.81 13.08 26.96
C LEU A 160 -13.74 14.24 27.93
N THR A 161 -12.88 14.14 28.95
CA THR A 161 -12.64 15.23 29.91
C THR A 161 -11.42 16.00 29.49
N GLY A 162 -11.52 17.33 29.50
CA GLY A 162 -10.42 18.22 29.14
C GLY A 162 -10.57 19.58 29.83
N ARG A 163 -9.57 20.42 29.63
CA ARG A 163 -9.55 21.78 30.16
C ARG A 163 -9.55 22.76 29.00
N VAL A 164 -10.60 23.60 28.90
CA VAL A 164 -10.67 24.70 27.93
C VAL A 164 -9.81 25.85 28.47
N LEU A 165 -8.94 26.34 27.61
CA LEU A 165 -8.01 27.43 27.93
C LEU A 165 -8.35 28.65 27.10
N HIS A 166 -8.33 29.85 27.70
CA HIS A 166 -8.31 31.07 26.97
C HIS A 166 -6.87 31.44 26.61
N PHE A 167 -6.67 32.11 25.49
CA PHE A 167 -5.33 32.58 25.07
C PHE A 167 -4.64 33.41 26.15
N GLU A 168 -5.41 34.21 26.89
CA GLU A 168 -4.91 34.99 28.04
C GLU A 168 -4.42 34.14 29.21
N ASP A 169 -5.01 32.93 29.40
CA ASP A 169 -4.59 32.00 30.47
C ASP A 169 -3.20 31.44 30.15
N VAL A 170 -2.96 31.12 28.87
CA VAL A 170 -1.68 30.58 28.38
C VAL A 170 -0.60 31.65 28.46
N THR A 171 -0.87 32.87 27.96
CA THR A 171 0.08 34.00 28.06
C THR A 171 0.28 34.51 29.50
N GLY A 172 -0.70 34.26 30.39
CA GLY A 172 -0.59 34.53 31.82
C GLY A 172 0.28 33.50 32.56
N ALA A 173 0.30 32.26 32.14
CA ALA A 173 1.20 31.20 32.63
C ALA A 173 2.68 31.49 32.28
N ASP A 174 2.94 32.29 31.24
CA ASP A 174 4.26 32.79 30.83
C ASP A 174 4.94 33.63 31.93
N THR A 175 4.22 33.97 33.00
CA THR A 175 4.80 34.69 34.16
C THR A 175 5.33 33.75 35.24
N ALA A 176 5.18 32.43 35.07
CA ALA A 176 5.73 31.44 36.00
C ALA A 176 7.27 31.39 35.91
N ALA A 177 7.93 31.57 37.02
CA ALA A 177 9.40 31.65 37.07
C ALA A 177 10.08 30.29 36.95
N THR A 178 9.31 29.20 37.09
CA THR A 178 9.81 27.79 37.01
C THR A 178 8.78 26.84 36.43
N PRO A 179 9.19 25.72 35.78
CA PRO A 179 8.29 24.68 35.29
C PRO A 179 7.34 24.12 36.38
N ALA A 180 7.81 24.00 37.61
CA ALA A 180 7.00 23.50 38.72
C ALA A 180 5.89 24.51 39.11
N GLU A 181 6.13 25.81 38.98
CA GLU A 181 5.11 26.85 39.21
C GLU A 181 4.06 26.81 38.05
N ALA A 182 4.50 26.62 36.81
CA ALA A 182 3.61 26.48 35.67
C ALA A 182 2.68 25.26 35.82
N VAL A 183 3.22 24.09 36.19
CA VAL A 183 2.43 22.88 36.50
C VAL A 183 1.44 23.13 37.64
N ALA A 184 1.87 23.82 38.71
CA ALA A 184 1.00 24.12 39.83
C ALA A 184 -0.12 25.11 39.45
N ALA A 185 0.18 26.10 38.60
CA ALA A 185 -0.78 27.08 38.08
C ALA A 185 -1.81 26.38 37.18
N TYR A 186 -1.37 25.55 36.23
CA TYR A 186 -2.24 24.79 35.35
C TYR A 186 -3.22 23.89 36.12
N ASN A 187 -2.72 23.14 37.08
CA ASN A 187 -3.53 22.24 37.90
C ASN A 187 -4.41 22.93 38.94
N SER A 188 -4.37 24.28 39.01
CA SER A 188 -5.24 25.02 39.91
C SER A 188 -6.71 24.99 39.42
N PRO A 189 -7.69 25.07 40.35
CA PRO A 189 -9.10 25.08 39.98
C PRO A 189 -9.52 26.32 39.19
N ASP A 190 -8.75 27.40 39.28
CA ASP A 190 -9.03 28.72 38.69
C ASP A 190 -8.41 28.84 37.28
N PHE A 191 -7.61 27.87 36.83
CA PHE A 191 -6.96 27.89 35.53
C PHE A 191 -7.83 27.16 34.49
N GLY A 192 -8.40 27.92 33.53
CA GLY A 192 -9.29 27.39 32.50
C GLY A 192 -10.57 26.70 33.04
N ALA A 193 -11.40 26.20 32.18
CA ALA A 193 -12.63 25.52 32.52
C ALA A 193 -12.53 24.01 32.28
N LEU A 194 -12.77 23.18 33.31
CA LEU A 194 -12.91 21.74 33.13
C LEU A 194 -14.24 21.42 32.43
N VAL A 195 -14.19 20.62 31.38
CA VAL A 195 -15.35 20.22 30.59
C VAL A 195 -15.40 18.71 30.40
N ASP A 196 -16.61 18.19 30.46
CA ASP A 196 -16.93 16.80 30.16
C ASP A 196 -17.75 16.74 28.88
N LEU A 197 -17.14 16.27 27.80
CA LEU A 197 -17.72 16.19 26.49
C LEU A 197 -18.18 14.75 26.18
N GLN A 198 -19.44 14.56 25.85
CA GLN A 198 -19.96 13.28 25.44
C GLN A 198 -19.63 13.01 23.97
N VAL A 199 -18.91 11.95 23.69
CA VAL A 199 -18.58 11.52 22.31
C VAL A 199 -19.84 10.95 21.67
N VAL A 200 -20.45 11.67 20.72
CA VAL A 200 -21.69 11.25 20.05
C VAL A 200 -21.45 10.69 18.65
N GLY A 201 -20.29 10.96 18.07
CA GLY A 201 -19.92 10.44 16.77
C GLY A 201 -18.42 10.39 16.53
N VAL A 202 -18.03 9.44 15.69
CA VAL A 202 -16.66 9.25 15.21
C VAL A 202 -16.68 9.10 13.70
N GLY A 203 -15.73 9.72 13.00
CA GLY A 203 -15.63 9.62 11.55
C GLY A 203 -14.43 10.35 10.96
N THR A 204 -14.46 10.61 9.66
CA THR A 204 -13.31 11.17 8.92
C THR A 204 -13.77 12.35 8.08
N PHE A 205 -13.10 13.49 8.21
CA PHE A 205 -13.26 14.66 7.35
C PHE A 205 -12.41 14.50 6.08
N PHE A 206 -12.77 15.28 5.05
CA PHE A 206 -12.13 15.22 3.73
C PHE A 206 -10.62 15.47 3.75
N ASP A 207 -10.18 16.46 4.51
CA ASP A 207 -8.78 16.86 4.69
C ASP A 207 -7.98 15.94 5.63
N GLN A 208 -8.65 15.02 6.35
CA GLN A 208 -8.06 14.13 7.34
C GLN A 208 -7.91 12.69 6.86
N VAL A 209 -8.21 12.42 5.59
CA VAL A 209 -8.06 11.08 4.99
C VAL A 209 -6.61 10.62 4.97
N VAL A 210 -5.70 11.52 4.62
CA VAL A 210 -4.26 11.32 4.76
C VAL A 210 -3.77 12.18 5.91
N VAL A 211 -3.04 11.57 6.79
CA VAL A 211 -2.49 12.22 7.97
C VAL A 211 -1.41 13.19 7.58
N ASP A 212 -1.42 14.34 8.16
CA ASP A 212 -0.20 15.11 8.28
C ASP A 212 0.74 14.38 9.25
N GLU A 213 1.90 14.00 8.78
CA GLU A 213 2.87 13.16 9.51
C GLU A 213 3.43 13.88 10.75
N GLN A 214 3.28 15.19 10.82
CA GLN A 214 3.65 16.02 11.98
C GLN A 214 2.48 16.30 12.92
N PHE A 215 1.23 16.05 12.51
CA PHE A 215 0.03 16.33 13.29
C PHE A 215 -0.81 15.08 13.45
N ASP A 216 -0.30 14.12 14.23
CA ASP A 216 -0.96 12.80 14.43
C ASP A 216 -2.14 12.83 15.43
N GLY A 217 -2.47 14.01 15.98
CA GLY A 217 -3.46 14.15 17.05
C GLY A 217 -4.91 13.87 16.65
N GLY A 218 -5.23 13.92 15.36
CA GLY A 218 -6.61 13.90 14.88
C GLY A 218 -7.35 15.21 15.23
N SER A 219 -8.62 15.33 14.86
CA SER A 219 -9.45 16.49 15.20
C SER A 219 -10.54 16.16 16.22
N ILE A 220 -10.77 17.12 17.08
CA ILE A 220 -11.88 17.20 18.03
C ILE A 220 -12.78 18.33 17.55
N ASN A 221 -14.06 18.05 17.30
CA ASN A 221 -14.98 19.06 16.76
C ASN A 221 -16.13 19.26 17.73
N VAL A 222 -16.26 20.48 18.24
CA VAL A 222 -17.28 20.91 19.17
C VAL A 222 -18.37 21.74 18.48
N THR A 223 -19.46 21.99 19.19
CA THR A 223 -20.65 22.62 18.66
C THR A 223 -20.61 24.17 18.74
N PRO A 224 -21.47 24.86 18.00
CA PRO A 224 -21.67 26.30 18.19
C PRO A 224 -22.13 26.65 19.62
N ALA A 225 -22.92 25.79 20.25
CA ALA A 225 -23.38 25.99 21.63
C ALA A 225 -22.21 25.92 22.63
N PHE A 226 -21.22 25.06 22.39
CA PHE A 226 -19.98 25.01 23.19
C PHE A 226 -19.23 26.34 23.11
N TRP A 227 -19.03 26.86 21.89
CA TRP A 227 -18.34 28.15 21.68
C TRP A 227 -19.04 29.31 22.42
N ALA A 228 -20.37 29.31 22.41
CA ALA A 228 -21.15 30.34 23.09
C ALA A 228 -21.16 30.18 24.62
N GLU A 229 -21.16 28.94 25.15
CA GLU A 229 -21.21 28.65 26.57
C GLU A 229 -19.91 29.01 27.30
N TYR A 230 -18.76 28.81 26.63
CA TYR A 230 -17.45 29.09 27.20
C TYR A 230 -16.88 30.47 26.82
N ASP A 231 -17.77 31.43 26.50
CA ASP A 231 -17.44 32.83 26.21
C ASP A 231 -16.44 33.03 25.05
N GLN A 232 -16.63 32.22 23.98
CA GLN A 232 -15.81 32.28 22.76
C GLN A 232 -14.32 32.05 23.02
N PRO A 233 -13.94 30.89 23.59
CA PRO A 233 -12.56 30.56 23.90
C PRO A 233 -11.77 30.40 22.58
N SER A 234 -10.95 31.36 22.23
CA SER A 234 -10.19 31.38 20.98
C SER A 234 -8.73 31.01 21.19
N ALA A 235 -8.21 30.17 20.31
CA ALA A 235 -6.77 29.88 20.18
C ALA A 235 -6.04 30.91 19.32
N GLY A 236 -6.67 32.05 19.01
CA GLY A 236 -6.11 33.01 18.06
C GLY A 236 -6.19 32.62 16.60
N TYR A 237 -6.81 31.47 16.31
CA TYR A 237 -6.88 30.83 14.98
C TYR A 237 -8.31 30.67 14.51
N TRP A 238 -8.57 30.93 13.22
CA TRP A 238 -9.80 30.56 12.55
C TRP A 238 -9.57 30.20 11.08
N GLY A 239 -10.45 29.42 10.51
CA GLY A 239 -10.44 29.09 9.10
C GLY A 239 -11.83 29.21 8.47
N ALA A 240 -11.89 29.67 7.22
CA ALA A 240 -13.12 29.67 6.41
C ALA A 240 -13.05 28.53 5.38
N MET A 241 -14.02 27.66 5.41
CA MET A 241 -14.20 26.63 4.40
C MET A 241 -15.20 27.14 3.35
N VAL A 242 -14.79 27.08 2.08
CA VAL A 242 -15.51 27.74 0.98
C VAL A 242 -15.86 26.74 -0.10
N ARG A 243 -17.12 26.74 -0.54
CA ARG A 243 -17.55 26.04 -1.76
C ARG A 243 -17.68 27.06 -2.90
N LEU A 244 -17.11 26.68 -4.04
CA LEU A 244 -17.12 27.49 -5.24
C LEU A 244 -18.11 26.96 -6.29
N THR A 245 -18.53 27.84 -7.20
CA THR A 245 -19.41 27.48 -8.33
C THR A 245 -18.75 26.45 -9.28
N SER A 246 -17.42 26.46 -9.34
CA SER A 246 -16.64 25.46 -10.07
C SER A 246 -15.19 25.45 -9.59
N ARG A 247 -14.53 24.30 -9.68
CA ARG A 247 -13.10 24.17 -9.37
C ARG A 247 -12.18 25.05 -10.21
N SER A 248 -12.59 25.42 -11.43
CA SER A 248 -11.80 26.33 -12.27
C SER A 248 -11.81 27.78 -11.75
N ALA A 249 -12.65 28.12 -10.77
CA ALA A 249 -12.67 29.43 -10.12
C ALA A 249 -11.62 29.56 -9.00
N THR A 250 -11.01 28.46 -8.53
CA THR A 250 -10.09 28.44 -7.38
C THR A 250 -8.99 29.50 -7.48
N GLN A 251 -8.26 29.57 -8.57
CA GLN A 251 -7.16 30.54 -8.74
C GLN A 251 -7.64 31.98 -8.68
N ARG A 252 -8.76 32.27 -9.35
CA ARG A 252 -9.36 33.62 -9.31
C ARG A 252 -9.86 33.99 -7.92
N PHE A 253 -10.43 33.02 -7.22
CA PHE A 253 -10.87 33.19 -5.84
C PHE A 253 -9.70 33.52 -4.91
N ARG A 254 -8.58 32.80 -5.00
CA ARG A 254 -7.35 33.10 -4.23
C ARG A 254 -6.87 34.52 -4.47
N GLU A 255 -6.75 34.96 -5.73
CA GLU A 255 -6.37 36.33 -6.10
C GLU A 255 -7.34 37.39 -5.53
N GLN A 256 -8.63 37.07 -5.44
CA GLN A 256 -9.64 37.93 -4.85
C GLN A 256 -9.50 38.02 -3.33
N VAL A 257 -9.23 36.91 -2.63
CA VAL A 257 -9.00 36.90 -1.18
C VAL A 257 -7.73 37.67 -0.82
N GLU A 258 -6.64 37.43 -1.54
CA GLU A 258 -5.37 38.19 -1.36
C GLU A 258 -5.57 39.69 -1.58
N ALA A 259 -6.43 40.07 -2.51
CA ALA A 259 -6.73 41.48 -2.77
C ALA A 259 -7.58 42.15 -1.68
N LEU A 260 -8.29 41.42 -0.82
CA LEU A 260 -9.05 41.96 0.31
C LEU A 260 -8.11 42.44 1.43
N VAL A 261 -6.99 41.74 1.62
CA VAL A 261 -6.03 42.03 2.69
C VAL A 261 -4.58 42.02 2.13
N PRO A 262 -4.22 43.03 1.32
CA PRO A 262 -2.96 43.05 0.58
C PRO A 262 -1.71 43.17 1.48
N ASP A 263 -1.89 43.57 2.72
CA ASP A 263 -0.82 43.72 3.70
C ASP A 263 -0.68 42.50 4.63
N GLU A 264 -1.56 41.47 4.47
CA GLU A 264 -1.55 40.25 5.28
C GLU A 264 -1.25 39.03 4.41
N THR A 265 -0.62 38.03 5.00
CA THR A 265 -0.46 36.76 4.39
C THR A 265 -1.68 35.88 4.71
N VAL A 266 -2.31 35.33 3.69
CA VAL A 266 -3.45 34.39 3.83
C VAL A 266 -3.03 33.02 3.30
N ALA A 267 -2.96 32.06 4.19
CA ALA A 267 -2.73 30.68 3.78
C ALA A 267 -4.02 30.10 3.17
N THR A 268 -3.91 29.44 2.04
CA THR A 268 -5.04 28.80 1.40
C THR A 268 -4.67 27.36 1.06
N GLN A 269 -5.53 26.42 1.43
CA GLN A 269 -5.45 25.01 1.03
C GLN A 269 -6.59 24.69 0.07
N THR A 270 -6.31 24.07 -1.04
CA THR A 270 -7.33 23.73 -2.02
C THR A 270 -7.71 22.24 -1.95
N ALA A 271 -8.94 21.93 -2.32
CA ALA A 271 -9.37 20.53 -2.45
C ALA A 271 -8.50 19.74 -3.43
N LEU A 272 -7.94 20.38 -4.46
CA LEU A 272 -7.01 19.74 -5.41
C LEU A 272 -5.70 19.33 -4.73
N GLU A 273 -5.16 20.15 -3.84
CA GLU A 273 -3.96 19.81 -3.07
C GLU A 273 -4.21 18.61 -2.15
N VAL A 274 -5.38 18.57 -1.48
CA VAL A 274 -5.80 17.41 -0.68
C VAL A 274 -5.98 16.17 -1.55
N GLU A 275 -6.65 16.29 -2.73
CA GLU A 275 -6.77 15.20 -3.69
C GLU A 275 -5.41 14.66 -4.13
N ASP A 276 -4.49 15.55 -4.50
CA ASP A 276 -3.13 15.19 -4.94
C ASP A 276 -2.34 14.51 -3.82
N GLN A 277 -2.51 14.93 -2.57
CA GLN A 277 -1.91 14.30 -1.41
C GLN A 277 -2.48 12.88 -1.19
N VAL A 278 -3.80 12.74 -1.24
CA VAL A 278 -4.46 11.43 -1.14
C VAL A 278 -4.07 10.53 -2.31
N ASP A 279 -4.06 11.04 -3.54
CA ASP A 279 -3.65 10.28 -4.71
C ASP A 279 -2.22 9.77 -4.61
N ARG A 280 -1.29 10.59 -4.12
CA ARG A 280 0.10 10.17 -3.85
C ARG A 280 0.14 9.04 -2.82
N ALA A 281 -0.56 9.19 -1.70
CA ALA A 281 -0.63 8.18 -0.64
C ALA A 281 -1.28 6.86 -1.09
N VAL A 282 -2.25 6.92 -2.03
CA VAL A 282 -3.02 5.76 -2.52
C VAL A 282 -2.34 5.07 -3.72
N ARG A 283 -1.55 5.78 -4.52
CA ARG A 283 -0.86 5.22 -5.71
C ARG A 283 -0.08 3.93 -5.43
N PRO A 284 0.69 3.78 -4.35
CA PRO A 284 1.37 2.53 -4.02
C PRO A 284 0.39 1.36 -3.81
N GLU A 285 -0.73 1.60 -3.12
CA GLU A 285 -1.76 0.60 -2.84
C GLU A 285 -2.46 0.15 -4.13
N VAL A 286 -2.88 1.09 -4.96
CA VAL A 286 -3.49 0.85 -6.28
C VAL A 286 -2.54 0.09 -7.19
N SER A 287 -1.27 0.51 -7.23
CA SER A 287 -0.22 -0.15 -8.01
C SER A 287 0.02 -1.59 -7.54
N ALA A 288 0.06 -1.81 -6.23
CA ALA A 288 0.19 -3.15 -5.65
C ALA A 288 -0.99 -4.05 -6.03
N LEU A 289 -2.24 -3.54 -5.97
CA LEU A 289 -3.44 -4.28 -6.39
C LEU A 289 -3.44 -4.60 -7.90
N LEU A 290 -2.98 -3.67 -8.74
CA LEU A 290 -2.87 -3.90 -10.18
C LEU A 290 -1.79 -4.93 -10.51
N VAL A 291 -0.62 -4.86 -9.86
CA VAL A 291 0.45 -5.86 -9.99
C VAL A 291 -0.04 -7.22 -9.49
N PHE A 292 -0.72 -7.27 -8.34
CA PHE A 292 -1.38 -8.48 -7.85
C PHE A 292 -2.31 -9.06 -8.90
N SER A 293 -3.19 -8.25 -9.49
CA SER A 293 -4.14 -8.67 -10.51
C SER A 293 -3.46 -9.18 -11.78
N LEU A 294 -2.38 -8.52 -12.20
CA LEU A 294 -1.56 -8.93 -13.35
C LEU A 294 -0.89 -10.29 -13.11
N VAL A 295 -0.29 -10.48 -11.94
CA VAL A 295 0.33 -11.75 -11.54
C VAL A 295 -0.72 -12.86 -11.44
N ALA A 296 -1.85 -12.59 -10.79
CA ALA A 296 -2.97 -13.52 -10.72
C ALA A 296 -3.49 -13.91 -12.11
N MET A 297 -3.58 -12.94 -13.03
CA MET A 297 -3.95 -13.16 -14.43
C MET A 297 -2.93 -14.05 -15.16
N ALA A 298 -1.64 -13.78 -15.00
CA ALA A 298 -0.58 -14.60 -15.61
C ALA A 298 -0.66 -16.07 -15.13
N VAL A 299 -0.85 -16.27 -13.82
CA VAL A 299 -1.06 -17.60 -13.22
C VAL A 299 -2.33 -18.24 -13.76
N ALA A 300 -3.43 -17.52 -13.80
CA ALA A 300 -4.70 -17.97 -14.33
C ALA A 300 -4.57 -18.49 -15.78
N LEU A 301 -3.90 -17.73 -16.64
CA LEU A 301 -3.66 -18.08 -18.04
C LEU A 301 -2.85 -19.40 -18.14
N VAL A 302 -1.80 -19.55 -17.33
CA VAL A 302 -0.97 -20.76 -17.31
C VAL A 302 -1.78 -21.96 -16.81
N VAL A 303 -2.46 -21.82 -15.67
CA VAL A 303 -3.20 -22.90 -15.01
C VAL A 303 -4.40 -23.35 -15.86
N VAL A 304 -5.20 -22.40 -16.33
CA VAL A 304 -6.36 -22.66 -17.19
C VAL A 304 -5.90 -23.23 -18.54
N GLY A 305 -4.86 -22.67 -19.15
CA GLY A 305 -4.29 -23.16 -20.39
C GLY A 305 -3.78 -24.60 -20.30
N GLN A 306 -3.13 -24.96 -19.19
CA GLN A 306 -2.70 -26.34 -18.93
C GLN A 306 -3.89 -27.30 -18.73
N ALA A 307 -4.89 -26.87 -17.93
CA ALA A 307 -6.10 -27.67 -17.70
C ALA A 307 -6.87 -27.91 -18.98
N LEU A 308 -7.04 -26.89 -19.83
CA LEU A 308 -7.68 -26.96 -21.14
C LEU A 308 -6.91 -27.86 -22.12
N SER A 309 -5.59 -27.60 -22.27
CA SER A 309 -4.72 -28.38 -23.16
C SER A 309 -4.80 -29.85 -22.85
N ARG A 310 -4.74 -30.20 -21.58
CA ARG A 310 -4.81 -31.59 -21.13
C ARG A 310 -6.18 -32.18 -21.33
N ARG A 311 -7.26 -31.46 -21.01
CA ARG A 311 -8.63 -31.96 -21.21
C ARG A 311 -8.91 -32.28 -22.66
N LEU A 312 -8.53 -31.35 -23.55
CA LEU A 312 -8.71 -31.50 -24.99
C LEU A 312 -7.90 -32.67 -25.57
N GLN A 313 -6.71 -32.96 -25.03
CA GLN A 313 -5.91 -34.09 -25.43
C GLN A 313 -6.50 -35.43 -24.95
N LEU A 314 -7.06 -35.48 -23.73
CA LEU A 314 -7.76 -36.68 -23.23
C LEU A 314 -9.04 -36.95 -24.02
N ASP A 315 -9.78 -35.92 -24.37
CA ASP A 315 -10.99 -36.05 -25.18
C ASP A 315 -10.68 -36.51 -26.61
N ALA A 316 -9.52 -36.14 -27.17
CA ALA A 316 -9.09 -36.56 -28.52
C ALA A 316 -8.85 -38.06 -28.67
N VAL A 317 -8.59 -38.79 -27.58
CA VAL A 317 -8.47 -40.24 -27.58
C VAL A 317 -9.81 -40.90 -27.90
N HIS A 318 -10.93 -40.29 -27.53
CA HIS A 318 -12.29 -40.77 -27.79
C HIS A 318 -12.86 -40.28 -29.13
N ASP A 319 -12.07 -39.55 -29.96
CA ASP A 319 -12.48 -39.04 -31.27
C ASP A 319 -12.42 -40.09 -32.40
N GLU A 320 -11.91 -41.31 -32.15
CA GLU A 320 -11.79 -42.34 -33.16
C GLU A 320 -13.15 -42.76 -33.76
N PRO A 321 -14.23 -42.93 -32.95
CA PRO A 321 -15.56 -43.17 -33.49
C PRO A 321 -16.09 -42.03 -34.34
N LEU A 322 -15.77 -40.77 -33.96
CA LEU A 322 -16.18 -39.58 -34.71
C LEU A 322 -15.48 -39.48 -36.08
N ARG A 323 -14.23 -39.95 -36.15
CA ARG A 323 -13.50 -40.08 -37.43
C ARG A 323 -14.13 -41.13 -38.33
N ALA A 324 -14.47 -42.29 -37.76
CA ALA A 324 -15.12 -43.34 -38.48
C ALA A 324 -16.51 -42.96 -39.03
N LEU A 325 -17.22 -42.06 -38.33
CA LEU A 325 -18.48 -41.46 -38.75
C LEU A 325 -18.32 -40.28 -39.74
N GLY A 326 -17.09 -40.00 -40.21
CA GLY A 326 -16.81 -39.01 -41.25
C GLY A 326 -16.75 -37.53 -40.76
N CYS A 327 -16.55 -37.28 -39.42
CA CYS A 327 -16.37 -35.91 -38.91
C CYS A 327 -15.03 -35.31 -39.40
N THR A 328 -15.10 -34.17 -40.04
CA THR A 328 -13.92 -33.41 -40.49
C THR A 328 -13.15 -32.80 -39.32
N ARG A 329 -11.87 -32.41 -39.55
CA ARG A 329 -11.03 -31.74 -38.51
C ARG A 329 -11.68 -30.46 -37.98
N PRO A 330 -12.18 -29.51 -38.83
CA PRO A 330 -12.86 -28.30 -38.33
C PRO A 330 -14.08 -28.62 -37.46
N GLN A 331 -14.88 -29.59 -37.84
CA GLN A 331 -16.07 -29.98 -37.07
C GLN A 331 -15.72 -30.47 -35.66
N ARG A 332 -14.65 -31.25 -35.51
CA ARG A 332 -14.16 -31.71 -34.20
C ARG A 332 -13.61 -30.53 -33.37
N VAL A 333 -12.89 -29.60 -33.99
CA VAL A 333 -12.42 -28.36 -33.30
C VAL A 333 -13.61 -27.53 -32.83
N ILE A 334 -14.64 -27.35 -33.65
CA ILE A 334 -15.84 -26.56 -33.28
C ILE A 334 -16.58 -27.22 -32.10
N VAL A 335 -16.75 -28.55 -32.10
CA VAL A 335 -17.39 -29.28 -30.98
C VAL A 335 -16.55 -29.13 -29.71
N ALA A 336 -15.23 -29.24 -29.80
CA ALA A 336 -14.31 -29.05 -28.67
C ALA A 336 -14.38 -27.61 -28.09
N LEU A 337 -14.31 -26.62 -28.97
CA LEU A 337 -14.41 -25.22 -28.57
C LEU A 337 -15.80 -24.85 -28.02
N GLY A 338 -16.88 -25.40 -28.55
CA GLY A 338 -18.23 -25.19 -28.01
C GLY A 338 -18.37 -25.72 -26.58
N ARG A 339 -17.73 -26.83 -26.24
CA ARG A 339 -17.69 -27.34 -24.85
C ARG A 339 -16.87 -26.47 -23.91
N VAL A 340 -15.73 -25.94 -24.41
CA VAL A 340 -14.93 -25.00 -23.67
C VAL A 340 -15.66 -23.69 -23.47
N ALA A 341 -16.36 -23.18 -24.48
CA ALA A 341 -17.17 -21.95 -24.39
C ALA A 341 -18.26 -22.06 -23.31
N LEU A 342 -18.91 -23.22 -23.17
CA LEU A 342 -19.87 -23.43 -22.09
C LEU A 342 -19.19 -23.42 -20.71
N ALA A 343 -18.03 -24.07 -20.56
CA ALA A 343 -17.27 -24.03 -19.32
C ALA A 343 -16.75 -22.60 -19.01
N ALA A 344 -16.31 -21.88 -20.05
CA ALA A 344 -15.89 -20.47 -19.95
C ALA A 344 -17.03 -19.55 -19.53
N ALA A 345 -18.25 -19.74 -20.04
CA ALA A 345 -19.44 -18.97 -19.65
C ALA A 345 -19.79 -19.19 -18.17
N VAL A 346 -19.79 -20.45 -17.71
CA VAL A 346 -20.00 -20.76 -16.29
C VAL A 346 -18.89 -20.16 -15.42
N GLY A 347 -17.63 -20.26 -15.88
CA GLY A 347 -16.49 -19.68 -15.18
C GLY A 347 -16.55 -18.15 -15.11
N ALA A 348 -16.86 -17.48 -16.20
CA ALA A 348 -17.00 -16.03 -16.27
C ALA A 348 -18.16 -15.52 -15.38
N PHE A 349 -19.28 -16.23 -15.36
CA PHE A 349 -20.38 -15.94 -14.43
C PHE A 349 -19.95 -16.09 -12.96
N LEU A 350 -19.27 -17.19 -12.64
CA LEU A 350 -18.77 -17.41 -11.28
C LEU A 350 -17.71 -16.35 -10.87
N ALA A 351 -16.85 -15.93 -11.81
CA ALA A 351 -15.90 -14.84 -11.59
C ALA A 351 -16.60 -13.53 -11.26
N ALA A 352 -17.68 -13.20 -11.96
CA ALA A 352 -18.49 -12.03 -11.65
C ALA A 352 -19.10 -12.10 -10.25
N VAL A 353 -19.67 -13.26 -9.89
CA VAL A 353 -20.28 -13.47 -8.56
C VAL A 353 -19.21 -13.29 -7.47
N ILE A 354 -18.00 -13.86 -7.65
CA ILE A 354 -16.90 -13.70 -6.69
C ILE A 354 -16.50 -12.24 -6.57
N ALA A 355 -16.32 -11.52 -7.68
CA ALA A 355 -15.94 -10.11 -7.67
C ALA A 355 -16.98 -9.23 -6.95
N VAL A 356 -18.25 -9.47 -7.19
CA VAL A 356 -19.35 -8.74 -6.52
C VAL A 356 -19.41 -9.03 -5.02
N LEU A 357 -19.31 -10.30 -4.63
CA LEU A 357 -19.31 -10.69 -3.21
C LEU A 357 -18.07 -10.21 -2.45
N ALA A 358 -16.94 -10.06 -3.13
CA ALA A 358 -15.70 -9.52 -2.57
C ALA A 358 -15.65 -7.98 -2.59
N SER A 359 -16.58 -7.31 -3.26
CA SER A 359 -16.63 -5.83 -3.36
C SER A 359 -16.55 -5.10 -2.01
N PRO A 360 -17.15 -5.55 -0.89
CA PRO A 360 -17.07 -4.85 0.40
C PRO A 360 -15.67 -4.83 1.03
N ILE A 361 -14.72 -5.62 0.50
CA ILE A 361 -13.33 -5.59 0.98
C ILE A 361 -12.65 -4.27 0.56
N ALA A 362 -13.08 -3.66 -0.54
CA ALA A 362 -12.57 -2.39 -1.05
C ALA A 362 -13.52 -1.21 -0.68
N PRO A 363 -12.97 0.01 -0.56
CA PRO A 363 -11.55 0.36 -0.70
C PRO A 363 -10.69 -0.22 0.42
N ILE A 364 -9.38 -0.30 0.17
CA ILE A 364 -8.41 -0.74 1.16
C ILE A 364 -7.49 0.42 1.54
N GLY A 365 -6.75 0.25 2.64
CA GLY A 365 -5.72 1.19 3.06
C GLY A 365 -6.25 2.49 3.63
N VAL A 366 -5.51 3.58 3.37
CA VAL A 366 -5.76 4.89 3.96
C VAL A 366 -7.14 5.49 3.62
N VAL A 367 -7.66 5.19 2.43
CA VAL A 367 -8.96 5.72 1.96
C VAL A 367 -10.17 4.86 2.37
N ARG A 368 -9.97 3.83 3.19
CA ARG A 368 -11.10 3.01 3.66
C ARG A 368 -12.08 3.81 4.53
N PRO A 369 -11.65 4.65 5.48
CA PRO A 369 -12.53 5.53 6.25
C PRO A 369 -13.24 6.59 5.39
N ALA A 370 -12.65 6.95 4.25
CA ALA A 370 -13.21 7.91 3.31
C ALA A 370 -14.40 7.38 2.47
N GLU A 371 -14.75 6.10 2.57
CA GLU A 371 -15.83 5.50 1.76
C GLU A 371 -17.20 5.72 2.41
N PRO A 372 -18.07 6.57 1.82
CA PRO A 372 -19.39 6.85 2.39
C PRO A 372 -20.36 5.64 2.38
N ASP A 373 -20.11 4.67 1.47
CA ASP A 373 -20.95 3.46 1.33
C ASP A 373 -20.05 2.21 1.26
N PRO A 374 -19.66 1.64 2.40
CA PRO A 374 -18.79 0.45 2.46
C PRO A 374 -19.46 -0.84 1.99
N GLY A 375 -20.71 -0.80 1.50
CA GLY A 375 -21.50 -1.93 1.05
C GLY A 375 -21.05 -2.58 -0.26
N ILE A 376 -21.90 -3.48 -0.77
CA ILE A 376 -21.72 -4.13 -2.08
C ILE A 376 -21.99 -3.10 -3.17
N ARG A 377 -20.94 -2.69 -3.87
CA ARG A 377 -21.03 -1.80 -5.02
C ARG A 377 -20.67 -2.53 -6.31
N VAL A 378 -21.47 -2.38 -7.34
CA VAL A 378 -21.25 -3.04 -8.64
C VAL A 378 -20.95 -1.98 -9.69
N GLU A 379 -19.70 -1.93 -10.11
CA GLU A 379 -19.28 -1.14 -11.26
C GLU A 379 -19.57 -1.93 -12.55
N TRP A 380 -20.72 -1.70 -13.17
CA TRP A 380 -21.23 -2.51 -14.28
C TRP A 380 -20.29 -2.53 -15.49
N LEU A 381 -19.67 -1.41 -15.84
CA LEU A 381 -18.87 -1.32 -17.05
C LEU A 381 -17.55 -2.11 -16.96
N PRO A 382 -16.71 -1.96 -15.90
CA PRO A 382 -15.53 -2.77 -15.68
C PRO A 382 -15.84 -4.25 -15.47
N LEU A 383 -16.92 -4.55 -14.71
CA LEU A 383 -17.33 -5.92 -14.46
C LEU A 383 -17.75 -6.62 -15.75
N ALA A 384 -18.60 -6.00 -16.55
CA ALA A 384 -19.05 -6.55 -17.83
C ALA A 384 -17.87 -6.76 -18.81
N GLY A 385 -17.01 -5.75 -18.93
CA GLY A 385 -15.79 -5.84 -19.75
C GLY A 385 -14.86 -6.96 -19.28
N GLY A 386 -14.65 -7.09 -17.97
CA GLY A 386 -13.85 -8.14 -17.38
C GLY A 386 -14.44 -9.55 -17.58
N VAL A 387 -15.73 -9.72 -17.44
CA VAL A 387 -16.44 -10.99 -17.70
C VAL A 387 -16.28 -11.41 -19.16
N VAL A 388 -16.46 -10.48 -20.10
CA VAL A 388 -16.23 -10.73 -21.54
C VAL A 388 -14.78 -11.11 -21.80
N LEU A 389 -13.82 -10.43 -21.17
CA LEU A 389 -12.40 -10.71 -21.31
C LEU A 389 -12.05 -12.11 -20.79
N VAL A 390 -12.53 -12.49 -19.60
CA VAL A 390 -12.32 -13.85 -19.03
C VAL A 390 -12.88 -14.93 -19.95
N PHE A 391 -14.09 -14.72 -20.50
CA PHE A 391 -14.70 -15.64 -21.46
C PHE A 391 -13.85 -15.77 -22.73
N LEU A 392 -13.50 -14.65 -23.37
CA LEU A 392 -12.75 -14.64 -24.63
C LEU A 392 -11.33 -15.20 -24.45
N ALA A 393 -10.63 -14.81 -23.36
CA ALA A 393 -9.30 -15.34 -23.05
C ALA A 393 -9.33 -16.86 -22.86
N THR A 394 -10.32 -17.39 -22.13
CA THR A 394 -10.48 -18.84 -21.91
C THR A 394 -10.71 -19.59 -23.23
N VAL A 395 -11.57 -19.06 -24.10
CA VAL A 395 -11.83 -19.67 -25.42
C VAL A 395 -10.59 -19.57 -26.31
N ALA A 396 -9.90 -18.43 -26.35
CA ALA A 396 -8.67 -18.22 -27.10
C ALA A 396 -7.54 -19.19 -26.68
N LEU A 397 -7.34 -19.38 -25.37
CA LEU A 397 -6.38 -20.33 -24.84
C LEU A 397 -6.66 -21.77 -25.28
N ALA A 398 -7.92 -22.11 -25.55
CA ALA A 398 -8.31 -23.46 -26.00
C ALA A 398 -8.08 -23.69 -27.50
N VAL A 399 -7.97 -22.65 -28.33
CA VAL A 399 -7.88 -22.77 -29.81
C VAL A 399 -6.68 -23.63 -30.21
N TRP A 400 -5.48 -23.25 -29.74
CA TRP A 400 -4.25 -23.97 -30.10
C TRP A 400 -4.26 -25.44 -29.65
N PRO A 401 -4.58 -25.79 -28.39
CA PRO A 401 -4.71 -27.19 -27.97
C PRO A 401 -5.79 -27.97 -28.73
N ALA A 402 -6.93 -27.36 -29.05
CA ALA A 402 -7.98 -28.00 -29.83
C ALA A 402 -7.52 -28.37 -31.25
N VAL A 403 -6.82 -27.46 -31.93
CA VAL A 403 -6.23 -27.68 -33.25
C VAL A 403 -5.15 -28.76 -33.19
N GLN A 404 -4.29 -28.73 -32.18
CA GLN A 404 -3.28 -29.77 -31.97
C GLN A 404 -3.91 -31.14 -31.72
N ALA A 405 -4.90 -31.21 -30.84
CA ALA A 405 -5.62 -32.45 -30.55
C ALA A 405 -6.28 -33.06 -31.81
N ALA A 406 -6.79 -32.22 -32.72
CA ALA A 406 -7.34 -32.67 -34.01
C ALA A 406 -6.29 -33.15 -35.01
N ARG A 407 -4.99 -32.81 -34.83
CA ARG A 407 -3.86 -33.16 -35.74
C ARG A 407 -3.05 -34.38 -35.28
N THR A 408 -3.37 -35.03 -34.17
CA THR A 408 -2.53 -36.05 -33.52
C THR A 408 -2.12 -37.19 -34.50
N ARG A 409 -0.81 -37.33 -34.71
CA ARG A 409 -0.14 -38.49 -35.32
C ARG A 409 0.65 -39.21 -34.24
N PRO A 410 0.83 -40.56 -34.36
CA PRO A 410 1.69 -41.25 -33.41
C PRO A 410 3.12 -40.68 -33.48
N ARG A 411 3.62 -40.15 -32.38
CA ARG A 411 5.00 -39.64 -32.26
C ARG A 411 5.93 -40.71 -31.72
N VAL A 412 7.13 -40.79 -32.31
CA VAL A 412 8.24 -41.59 -31.79
C VAL A 412 8.59 -41.04 -30.39
N ARG A 413 8.76 -41.91 -29.43
CA ARG A 413 9.02 -41.56 -28.02
C ARG A 413 10.47 -41.24 -27.80
N PRO A 414 10.85 -40.00 -27.39
CA PRO A 414 12.21 -39.75 -26.91
C PRO A 414 12.39 -40.41 -25.55
N VAL A 415 13.46 -41.16 -25.39
CA VAL A 415 13.89 -41.75 -24.13
C VAL A 415 14.72 -40.68 -23.37
N SER A 416 14.46 -40.51 -22.09
CA SER A 416 15.16 -39.54 -21.26
C SER A 416 16.56 -40.06 -20.91
N ARG A 417 17.60 -39.21 -21.12
CA ARG A 417 18.98 -39.53 -20.71
C ARG A 417 19.10 -39.74 -19.19
N ILE A 418 18.31 -39.01 -18.40
CA ILE A 418 18.29 -39.14 -16.93
C ILE A 418 17.74 -40.47 -16.49
N SER A 419 16.65 -40.96 -17.11
CA SER A 419 16.07 -42.26 -16.76
C SER A 419 16.98 -43.41 -17.18
N THR A 420 17.73 -43.30 -18.30
CA THR A 420 18.70 -44.30 -18.72
C THR A 420 19.94 -44.31 -17.81
N TRP A 421 20.42 -43.15 -17.39
CA TRP A 421 21.52 -43.03 -16.43
C TRP A 421 21.15 -43.67 -15.07
N LEU A 422 19.96 -43.32 -14.51
CA LEU A 422 19.46 -43.93 -13.27
C LEU A 422 19.34 -45.45 -13.38
N ALA A 423 18.92 -45.97 -14.53
CA ALA A 423 18.87 -47.44 -14.76
C ALA A 423 20.27 -48.05 -14.79
N ALA A 424 21.26 -47.38 -15.38
CA ALA A 424 22.63 -47.84 -15.44
C ALA A 424 23.34 -47.83 -14.08
N THR A 425 22.97 -46.95 -13.14
CA THR A 425 23.51 -46.89 -11.77
C THR A 425 22.95 -47.93 -10.81
N GLY A 426 22.05 -48.82 -11.26
CA GLY A 426 21.42 -49.84 -10.41
C GLY A 426 20.36 -49.28 -9.45
N ALA A 427 19.83 -48.08 -9.72
CA ALA A 427 18.82 -47.44 -8.86
C ALA A 427 17.55 -48.34 -8.71
N PRO A 428 16.82 -48.22 -7.57
CA PRO A 428 15.60 -48.99 -7.35
C PRO A 428 14.60 -48.87 -8.50
N PRO A 429 13.91 -49.96 -8.91
CA PRO A 429 12.97 -49.94 -10.05
C PRO A 429 11.85 -48.87 -9.92
N SER A 430 11.42 -48.55 -8.70
CA SER A 430 10.44 -47.47 -8.41
C SER A 430 10.98 -46.09 -8.76
N LEU A 431 12.27 -45.83 -8.52
CA LEU A 431 12.93 -44.57 -8.80
C LEU A 431 13.13 -44.38 -10.30
N VAL A 432 13.62 -45.40 -11.01
CA VAL A 432 13.78 -45.38 -12.47
C VAL A 432 12.42 -45.20 -13.17
N THR A 433 11.40 -45.89 -12.72
CA THR A 433 10.05 -45.82 -13.32
C THR A 433 9.41 -44.46 -13.01
N GLY A 434 9.58 -43.93 -11.79
CA GLY A 434 9.13 -42.57 -11.40
C GLY A 434 9.78 -41.49 -12.25
N ALA A 435 11.09 -41.61 -12.49
CA ALA A 435 11.84 -40.64 -13.35
C ALA A 435 11.34 -40.71 -14.81
N ARG A 436 11.12 -41.93 -15.35
CA ARG A 436 10.48 -42.08 -16.66
C ARG A 436 9.10 -41.44 -16.72
N PHE A 437 8.30 -41.61 -15.68
CA PHE A 437 6.96 -41.02 -15.60
C PHE A 437 6.97 -39.50 -15.50
N ALA A 438 8.00 -38.89 -14.90
CA ALA A 438 8.21 -37.45 -14.82
C ALA A 438 8.69 -36.83 -16.15
N LEU A 439 9.61 -37.52 -16.85
CA LEU A 439 10.37 -36.93 -17.95
C LEU A 439 9.92 -37.43 -19.35
N GLU A 440 9.34 -38.58 -19.42
CA GLU A 440 8.95 -39.20 -20.71
C GLU A 440 7.44 -39.07 -20.96
N PRO A 441 7.02 -38.69 -22.18
CA PRO A 441 5.60 -38.63 -22.52
C PRO A 441 4.98 -40.04 -22.48
N GLY A 442 3.83 -40.18 -21.79
CA GLY A 442 3.07 -41.45 -21.72
C GLY A 442 2.44 -41.83 -23.05
N ARG A 443 1.86 -43.10 -23.11
CA ARG A 443 1.12 -43.57 -24.29
C ARG A 443 -0.04 -42.66 -24.70
N VAL A 444 -0.64 -41.96 -23.77
CA VAL A 444 -1.83 -41.09 -23.93
C VAL A 444 -1.43 -39.60 -24.10
N GLY A 445 -0.20 -39.27 -24.53
CA GLY A 445 0.16 -37.90 -24.94
C GLY A 445 0.12 -36.84 -23.83
N VAL A 446 0.36 -37.22 -22.57
CA VAL A 446 0.44 -36.27 -21.46
C VAL A 446 1.61 -35.30 -21.72
N PRO A 447 1.40 -33.97 -21.80
CA PRO A 447 2.45 -33.00 -22.10
C PRO A 447 3.33 -32.81 -20.87
N THR A 448 4.36 -33.65 -20.69
CA THR A 448 5.32 -33.54 -19.57
C THR A 448 6.01 -32.20 -19.52
N ARG A 449 6.34 -31.59 -20.68
CA ARG A 449 6.94 -30.25 -20.77
C ARG A 449 6.04 -29.16 -20.19
N ALA A 450 4.74 -29.20 -20.46
CA ALA A 450 3.79 -28.23 -19.92
C ALA A 450 3.64 -28.37 -18.40
N THR A 451 3.70 -29.59 -17.87
CA THR A 451 3.66 -29.83 -16.41
C THR A 451 4.91 -29.29 -15.71
N LEU A 452 6.10 -29.51 -16.31
CA LEU A 452 7.37 -28.99 -15.79
C LEU A 452 7.43 -27.45 -15.86
N ALA A 453 7.04 -26.88 -17.00
CA ALA A 453 6.96 -25.43 -17.17
C ALA A 453 6.00 -24.79 -16.16
N GLY A 454 4.82 -25.39 -15.95
CA GLY A 454 3.88 -24.89 -14.96
C GLY A 454 4.39 -24.96 -13.53
N ALA A 455 5.06 -26.05 -13.15
CA ALA A 455 5.68 -26.15 -11.84
C ALA A 455 6.77 -25.09 -11.65
N ALA A 456 7.63 -24.88 -12.67
CA ALA A 456 8.66 -23.85 -12.62
C ALA A 456 8.07 -22.44 -12.52
N THR A 457 7.12 -22.08 -13.38
CA THR A 457 6.46 -20.75 -13.34
C THR A 457 5.79 -20.51 -12.00
N SER A 458 5.15 -21.54 -11.44
CA SER A 458 4.52 -21.43 -10.13
C SER A 458 5.52 -21.13 -9.00
N VAL A 459 6.65 -21.82 -8.99
CA VAL A 459 7.73 -21.57 -8.02
C VAL A 459 8.34 -20.19 -8.23
N VAL A 460 8.57 -19.78 -9.49
CA VAL A 460 9.04 -18.42 -9.84
C VAL A 460 8.17 -17.36 -9.15
N LEU A 461 6.87 -17.46 -9.31
CA LEU A 461 5.92 -16.45 -8.79
C LEU A 461 5.90 -16.42 -7.26
N VAL A 462 5.88 -17.58 -6.58
CA VAL A 462 5.93 -17.61 -5.11
C VAL A 462 7.24 -17.04 -4.59
N VAL A 463 8.37 -17.44 -5.18
CA VAL A 463 9.69 -16.94 -4.75
C VAL A 463 9.83 -15.45 -5.02
N ALA A 464 9.37 -14.96 -6.18
CA ALA A 464 9.38 -13.53 -6.50
C ALA A 464 8.56 -12.72 -5.48
N THR A 465 7.35 -13.19 -5.16
CA THR A 465 6.47 -12.55 -4.18
C THR A 465 7.07 -12.55 -2.77
N VAL A 466 7.67 -13.65 -2.33
CA VAL A 466 8.31 -13.74 -1.00
C VAL A 466 9.56 -12.86 -0.93
N THR A 467 10.33 -12.75 -2.03
CA THR A 467 11.51 -11.87 -2.09
C THR A 467 11.08 -10.40 -2.04
N PHE A 468 10.03 -10.04 -2.77
CA PHE A 468 9.45 -8.70 -2.74
C PHE A 468 8.93 -8.34 -1.33
N ALA A 469 8.15 -9.23 -0.70
CA ALA A 469 7.64 -9.03 0.65
C ALA A 469 8.74 -8.79 1.68
N ALA A 470 9.80 -9.60 1.64
CA ALA A 470 10.90 -9.46 2.58
C ALA A 470 11.73 -8.18 2.35
N SER A 471 11.84 -7.73 1.10
CA SER A 471 12.51 -6.45 0.78
C SER A 471 11.65 -5.27 1.23
N LEU A 472 10.32 -5.38 1.12
CA LEU A 472 9.37 -4.38 1.64
C LEU A 472 9.44 -4.29 3.17
N ASP A 473 9.46 -5.45 3.86
CA ASP A 473 9.59 -5.50 5.32
C ASP A 473 10.88 -4.81 5.79
N HIS A 474 11.99 -5.12 5.12
CA HIS A 474 13.28 -4.50 5.42
C HIS A 474 13.30 -2.99 5.18
N PHE A 475 12.69 -2.54 4.09
CA PHE A 475 12.59 -1.12 3.76
C PHE A 475 11.83 -0.33 4.81
N VAL A 476 10.66 -0.84 5.22
CA VAL A 476 9.82 -0.18 6.25
C VAL A 476 10.49 -0.14 7.62
N GLU A 477 11.28 -1.18 7.96
CA GLU A 477 11.97 -1.29 9.25
C GLU A 477 13.33 -0.55 9.28
N THR A 478 13.77 0.05 8.16
CA THR A 478 15.10 0.68 8.07
C THR A 478 14.98 2.14 7.62
N PRO A 479 14.86 3.12 8.55
CA PRO A 479 14.65 4.54 8.25
C PRO A 479 15.69 5.16 7.32
N THR A 480 16.93 4.72 7.39
CA THR A 480 18.00 5.21 6.51
C THR A 480 17.73 4.95 5.03
N LEU A 481 16.93 3.94 4.68
CA LEU A 481 16.61 3.64 3.27
C LEU A 481 15.62 4.64 2.66
N TYR A 482 14.86 5.37 3.50
CA TYR A 482 13.97 6.44 3.07
C TYR A 482 14.38 7.82 3.57
N GLY A 483 15.65 8.02 3.87
CA GLY A 483 16.28 9.33 3.98
C GLY A 483 16.46 9.86 5.39
N ALA A 484 16.03 9.16 6.46
CA ALA A 484 16.22 9.57 7.83
C ALA A 484 17.47 8.90 8.44
N PRO A 485 18.64 9.58 8.47
CA PRO A 485 19.84 9.05 9.10
C PRO A 485 19.88 9.27 10.61
N TRP A 486 18.80 9.72 11.21
CA TRP A 486 18.60 9.96 12.64
C TRP A 486 17.43 9.14 13.18
N THR A 487 17.40 8.97 14.50
CA THR A 487 16.31 8.25 15.20
C THR A 487 15.18 9.23 15.55
N ASP A 488 15.54 10.35 16.18
CA ASP A 488 14.60 11.33 16.72
C ASP A 488 15.07 12.75 16.48
N VAL A 489 14.17 13.72 16.63
CA VAL A 489 14.47 15.15 16.66
C VAL A 489 14.14 15.68 18.05
N VAL A 490 15.14 16.21 18.72
CA VAL A 490 14.99 16.85 20.02
C VAL A 490 14.69 18.32 19.79
N SER A 491 13.51 18.76 20.17
CA SER A 491 13.11 20.17 20.14
C SER A 491 13.12 20.73 21.56
N LEU A 492 13.23 22.06 21.66
CA LEU A 492 13.02 22.80 22.88
C LEU A 492 11.59 23.33 22.87
N ASP A 493 10.83 23.02 23.90
CA ASP A 493 9.54 23.64 24.17
C ASP A 493 9.73 24.72 25.22
N SER A 494 9.14 25.88 25.00
CA SER A 494 9.17 26.97 25.93
C SER A 494 7.76 27.33 26.35
N ALA A 495 7.55 27.55 27.64
CA ALA A 495 6.31 28.10 28.16
C ALA A 495 6.17 29.60 27.91
N THR A 496 7.22 30.30 27.44
CA THR A 496 7.30 31.74 27.41
C THR A 496 7.47 32.37 26.04
N THR A 497 7.84 31.59 25.01
CA THR A 497 8.05 32.09 23.65
C THR A 497 7.99 30.99 22.60
N ASP A 498 7.31 31.28 21.49
CA ASP A 498 7.33 30.43 20.28
C ASP A 498 8.59 30.70 19.44
N ASP A 499 9.33 31.78 19.73
CA ASP A 499 10.53 32.20 18.97
C ASP A 499 11.79 31.75 19.73
N ILE A 500 12.17 30.47 19.54
CA ILE A 500 13.36 29.89 20.17
C ILE A 500 14.56 30.09 19.25
N SER A 501 15.47 30.99 19.65
CA SER A 501 16.67 31.25 18.86
C SER A 501 17.56 30.01 18.72
N SER A 502 18.28 29.92 17.61
CA SER A 502 19.18 28.79 17.35
C SER A 502 20.23 28.58 18.45
N ASP A 503 20.67 29.67 19.11
CA ASP A 503 21.66 29.61 20.19
C ASP A 503 21.13 28.93 21.46
N ALA A 504 19.79 28.85 21.63
CA ALA A 504 19.19 28.13 22.76
C ALA A 504 19.50 26.61 22.74
N TYR A 505 19.85 26.08 21.58
CA TYR A 505 20.24 24.66 21.42
C TYR A 505 21.73 24.41 21.75
N ASP A 506 22.59 25.42 21.98
CA ASP A 506 24.02 25.23 22.27
C ASP A 506 24.27 24.34 23.50
N PRO A 507 23.56 24.52 24.65
CA PRO A 507 23.76 23.67 25.81
C PRO A 507 23.41 22.19 25.54
N LEU A 508 22.39 21.93 24.70
CA LEU A 508 22.02 20.57 24.29
C LEU A 508 23.11 19.95 23.43
N ILE A 509 23.65 20.68 22.46
CA ILE A 509 24.71 20.21 21.58
C ILE A 509 25.97 19.83 22.36
N ASP A 510 26.39 20.67 23.32
CA ASP A 510 27.55 20.41 24.16
C ASP A 510 27.38 19.12 24.99
N GLN A 511 26.16 18.84 25.47
CA GLN A 511 25.85 17.64 26.23
C GLN A 511 25.76 16.39 25.34
N LEU A 512 25.15 16.52 24.13
CA LEU A 512 25.12 15.43 23.14
C LEU A 512 26.53 15.03 22.66
N GLU A 513 27.46 15.98 22.60
CA GLU A 513 28.89 15.69 22.35
C GLU A 513 29.52 14.81 23.42
N ALA A 514 29.09 14.93 24.65
CA ALA A 514 29.61 14.19 25.78
C ALA A 514 28.97 12.80 25.95
N ALA A 515 27.78 12.56 25.38
CA ALA A 515 27.06 11.31 25.49
C ALA A 515 27.63 10.23 24.55
N ASP A 516 28.10 9.11 25.11
CA ASP A 516 28.70 8.00 24.33
C ASP A 516 27.66 7.21 23.50
N GLU A 517 26.39 7.21 23.93
CA GLU A 517 25.26 6.55 23.29
C GLU A 517 24.82 7.22 21.98
N ILE A 518 25.18 8.49 21.78
CA ILE A 518 24.85 9.28 20.59
C ILE A 518 25.91 9.06 19.52
N THR A 519 25.51 8.52 18.39
CA THR A 519 26.41 8.21 17.26
C THR A 519 26.52 9.35 16.25
N GLY A 520 25.50 10.23 16.17
CA GLY A 520 25.48 11.38 15.30
C GLY A 520 24.41 12.39 15.71
N PHE A 521 24.63 13.66 15.43
CA PHE A 521 23.65 14.73 15.67
C PHE A 521 23.92 15.94 14.77
N GLY A 522 22.92 16.82 14.64
CA GLY A 522 23.04 18.08 13.91
C GLY A 522 21.76 18.90 14.00
N ARG A 523 21.89 20.25 14.04
CA ARG A 523 20.73 21.13 13.97
C ARG A 523 20.01 20.93 12.65
N LEU A 524 18.69 20.84 12.73
CA LEU A 524 17.77 20.69 11.62
C LEU A 524 16.98 21.96 11.43
N SER A 525 17.13 22.61 10.28
CA SER A 525 16.43 23.84 9.96
C SER A 525 15.61 23.67 8.69
N PRO A 526 14.28 23.69 8.77
CA PRO A 526 13.40 23.71 7.60
C PRO A 526 13.38 25.08 6.95
N GLY A 527 12.98 25.13 5.69
CA GLY A 527 12.80 26.36 4.93
C GLY A 527 12.07 26.09 3.62
N GLN A 528 11.85 27.16 2.87
CA GLN A 528 11.18 27.11 1.59
C GLN A 528 11.93 27.90 0.54
N LEU A 529 12.09 27.35 -0.64
CA LEU A 529 12.78 27.96 -1.77
C LEU A 529 11.82 28.14 -2.94
N THR A 530 12.10 29.11 -3.79
CA THR A 530 11.49 29.18 -5.12
C THR A 530 12.55 28.79 -6.15
N LEU A 531 12.44 27.57 -6.71
CA LEU A 531 13.34 27.05 -7.73
C LEU A 531 12.66 27.07 -9.09
N ASP A 532 13.24 27.77 -10.07
CA ASP A 532 12.65 27.98 -11.42
C ASP A 532 11.17 28.42 -11.37
N GLY A 533 10.81 29.26 -10.37
CA GLY A 533 9.45 29.76 -10.15
C GLY A 533 8.50 28.78 -9.45
N GLN A 534 8.98 27.62 -9.01
CA GLN A 534 8.19 26.64 -8.25
C GLN A 534 8.57 26.69 -6.76
N SER A 535 7.57 26.75 -5.90
CA SER A 535 7.77 26.60 -4.45
C SER A 535 8.26 25.18 -4.15
N THR A 536 9.39 25.08 -3.47
CA THR A 536 10.07 23.82 -3.16
C THR A 536 10.44 23.80 -1.69
N PRO A 537 9.91 22.85 -0.88
CA PRO A 537 10.32 22.70 0.50
C PRO A 537 11.79 22.31 0.58
N ALA A 538 12.49 22.83 1.57
CA ALA A 538 13.91 22.59 1.76
C ALA A 538 14.25 22.46 3.24
N PHE A 539 15.40 21.88 3.52
CA PHE A 539 15.98 21.92 4.86
C PHE A 539 17.50 22.02 4.80
N ALA A 540 18.07 22.41 5.90
CA ALA A 540 19.51 22.35 6.14
C ALA A 540 19.80 21.47 7.34
N LEU A 541 20.94 20.77 7.28
CA LEU A 541 21.47 19.99 8.38
C LEU A 541 22.86 20.50 8.71
N GLU A 542 23.04 21.04 9.91
CA GLU A 542 24.32 21.55 10.35
C GLU A 542 25.30 20.39 10.65
N ARG A 543 26.54 20.57 10.25
CA ARG A 543 27.60 19.59 10.53
C ARG A 543 28.10 19.75 11.96
N SER A 544 27.94 18.70 12.75
CA SER A 544 28.50 18.57 14.09
C SER A 544 29.85 17.85 14.11
N SER A 545 30.41 17.63 15.28
CA SER A 545 31.60 16.80 15.50
C SER A 545 31.36 15.31 15.11
N ARG A 546 30.12 14.85 15.22
CA ARG A 546 29.60 13.53 14.78
C ARG A 546 28.49 13.73 13.74
N PRO A 547 28.85 14.08 12.47
CA PRO A 547 27.86 14.52 11.50
C PRO A 547 26.96 13.41 11.03
N LEU A 548 25.67 13.71 10.94
CA LEU A 548 24.70 12.89 10.22
C LEU A 548 24.97 12.97 8.72
N ALA A 549 24.99 11.84 8.06
CA ALA A 549 25.26 11.76 6.63
C ALA A 549 23.96 11.67 5.83
N PRO A 550 23.62 12.69 4.99
CA PRO A 550 22.50 12.60 4.08
C PRO A 550 22.63 11.39 3.14
N VAL A 551 21.51 10.77 2.82
CA VAL A 551 21.47 9.59 1.94
C VAL A 551 21.56 10.02 0.48
N VAL A 552 22.65 9.71 -0.20
CA VAL A 552 22.96 10.13 -1.57
C VAL A 552 22.70 8.97 -2.55
N LEU A 553 21.87 9.21 -3.56
CA LEU A 553 21.64 8.25 -4.66
C LEU A 553 22.62 8.45 -5.82
N ASP A 554 22.96 9.70 -6.12
CA ASP A 554 23.91 10.08 -7.17
C ASP A 554 24.59 11.41 -6.84
N GLY A 555 25.84 11.59 -7.24
CA GLY A 555 26.60 12.80 -6.92
C GLY A 555 27.10 12.86 -5.47
N ARG A 556 26.85 13.97 -4.78
CA ARG A 556 27.26 14.22 -3.38
C ARG A 556 26.30 15.18 -2.65
N ALA A 557 26.41 15.25 -1.33
CA ALA A 557 25.71 16.28 -0.55
C ALA A 557 26.32 17.69 -0.79
N PRO A 558 25.52 18.77 -0.65
CA PRO A 558 25.99 20.16 -0.73
C PRO A 558 27.08 20.47 0.31
N ALA A 559 28.05 21.28 -0.07
CA ALA A 559 29.16 21.70 0.78
C ALA A 559 29.46 23.21 0.72
N ALA A 560 28.87 23.91 -0.24
CA ALA A 560 28.98 25.35 -0.44
C ALA A 560 27.57 26.00 -0.54
N THR A 561 27.51 27.31 -0.30
CA THR A 561 26.25 28.07 -0.28
C THR A 561 25.56 28.22 -1.63
N ASP A 562 26.28 27.96 -2.71
CA ASP A 562 25.80 27.97 -4.10
C ASP A 562 25.49 26.55 -4.63
N GLU A 563 25.41 25.55 -3.74
CA GLU A 563 25.13 24.16 -4.08
C GLU A 563 23.80 23.69 -3.47
N VAL A 564 23.09 22.86 -4.23
CA VAL A 564 21.83 22.22 -3.79
C VAL A 564 21.83 20.75 -4.10
N GLY A 565 21.28 19.94 -3.17
CA GLY A 565 20.94 18.55 -3.39
C GLY A 565 19.43 18.41 -3.51
N LEU A 566 18.95 17.72 -4.52
CA LEU A 566 17.52 17.63 -4.83
C LEU A 566 17.00 16.20 -4.69
N GLY A 567 15.72 16.07 -4.35
CA GLY A 567 15.00 14.80 -4.43
C GLY A 567 14.71 14.38 -5.87
N THR A 568 14.50 13.08 -6.10
CA THR A 568 14.30 12.53 -7.45
C THR A 568 13.12 13.16 -8.17
N THR A 569 11.97 13.32 -7.50
CA THR A 569 10.76 13.91 -8.08
C THR A 569 10.97 15.39 -8.39
N THR A 570 11.62 16.13 -7.48
CA THR A 570 11.95 17.55 -7.71
C THR A 570 12.87 17.73 -8.92
N MET A 571 13.85 16.84 -9.10
CA MET A 571 14.71 16.88 -10.29
C MET A 571 13.94 16.60 -11.59
N ASP A 572 13.00 15.64 -11.54
CA ASP A 572 12.15 15.31 -12.68
C ASP A 572 11.18 16.47 -13.01
N ASP A 573 10.60 17.12 -12.00
CA ASP A 573 9.66 18.25 -12.19
C ASP A 573 10.34 19.50 -12.73
N LEU A 574 11.61 19.74 -12.35
CA LEU A 574 12.42 20.86 -12.84
C LEU A 574 13.20 20.51 -14.14
N ASP A 575 13.14 19.26 -14.62
CA ASP A 575 13.89 18.75 -15.77
C ASP A 575 15.41 19.00 -15.67
N VAL A 576 15.99 18.76 -14.49
CA VAL A 576 17.42 18.98 -14.18
C VAL A 576 18.11 17.67 -13.78
N ALA A 577 19.42 17.60 -14.05
CA ALA A 577 20.30 16.50 -13.69
C ALA A 577 21.45 16.95 -12.77
N VAL A 578 22.15 16.00 -12.13
CA VAL A 578 23.34 16.29 -11.33
C VAL A 578 24.41 16.96 -12.22
N GLY A 579 24.82 18.17 -11.85
CA GLY A 579 25.75 19.01 -12.57
C GLY A 579 25.12 20.18 -13.31
N ASP A 580 23.79 20.25 -13.40
CA ASP A 580 23.08 21.39 -13.99
C ASP A 580 22.94 22.55 -12.98
N ASP A 581 22.57 23.70 -13.47
CA ASP A 581 22.30 24.90 -12.67
C ASP A 581 20.78 25.14 -12.65
N VAL A 582 20.22 25.50 -11.48
CA VAL A 582 18.80 25.84 -11.27
C VAL A 582 18.68 27.26 -10.73
N ALA A 583 17.72 28.03 -11.22
CA ALA A 583 17.51 29.41 -10.73
C ALA A 583 16.79 29.36 -9.36
N VAL A 584 17.32 30.10 -8.38
CA VAL A 584 16.67 30.36 -7.11
C VAL A 584 16.26 31.82 -7.05
N SER A 585 15.04 32.10 -6.60
CA SER A 585 14.54 33.49 -6.46
C SER A 585 13.97 33.75 -5.07
N ARG A 586 14.11 34.96 -4.64
CA ARG A 586 13.52 35.53 -3.39
C ARG A 586 12.22 36.27 -3.72
N PRO A 587 11.33 36.48 -2.74
CA PRO A 587 10.14 37.32 -2.90
C PRO A 587 10.42 38.77 -3.29
N ASP A 588 11.61 39.31 -2.93
CA ASP A 588 12.05 40.65 -3.29
C ASP A 588 12.56 40.79 -4.73
N GLY A 589 12.62 39.69 -5.48
CA GLY A 589 13.04 39.62 -6.88
C GLY A 589 14.54 39.41 -7.09
N GLU A 590 15.34 39.14 -6.05
CA GLU A 590 16.73 38.71 -6.23
C GLU A 590 16.76 37.27 -6.80
N GLU A 591 17.51 37.07 -7.90
CA GLU A 591 17.70 35.76 -8.52
C GLU A 591 19.18 35.40 -8.60
N ARG A 592 19.46 34.13 -8.34
CA ARG A 592 20.79 33.51 -8.58
C ARG A 592 20.62 32.10 -9.09
N THR A 593 21.75 31.44 -9.40
CA THR A 593 21.81 30.04 -9.76
C THR A 593 22.46 29.23 -8.66
N LEU A 594 21.85 28.11 -8.33
CA LEU A 594 22.41 27.05 -7.48
C LEU A 594 22.82 25.89 -8.37
N ARG A 595 23.95 25.27 -8.04
CA ARG A 595 24.43 24.09 -8.76
C ARG A 595 23.86 22.82 -8.12
N VAL A 596 23.19 21.99 -8.91
CA VAL A 596 22.70 20.68 -8.48
C VAL A 596 23.88 19.72 -8.34
N VAL A 597 24.27 19.38 -7.11
CA VAL A 597 25.46 18.56 -6.83
C VAL A 597 25.13 17.11 -6.48
N GLY A 598 23.87 16.82 -6.17
CA GLY A 598 23.47 15.47 -5.81
C GLY A 598 21.98 15.22 -5.93
N ARG A 599 21.67 13.96 -6.18
CA ARG A 599 20.34 13.39 -6.04
C ARG A 599 20.24 12.67 -4.70
N LEU A 600 19.35 13.11 -3.85
CA LEU A 600 19.27 12.69 -2.45
C LEU A 600 17.96 11.96 -2.16
N VAL A 601 17.97 11.13 -1.13
CA VAL A 601 16.75 10.68 -0.46
C VAL A 601 16.50 11.63 0.69
N LEU A 602 15.33 12.26 0.69
CA LEU A 602 15.00 13.29 1.68
C LEU A 602 13.99 12.73 2.70
N PRO A 603 14.21 12.98 4.01
CA PRO A 603 13.25 12.66 5.06
C PRO A 603 12.06 13.64 5.04
N VAL A 604 11.07 13.39 5.90
CA VAL A 604 9.98 14.35 6.15
C VAL A 604 10.50 15.43 7.10
N VAL A 605 10.54 16.65 6.60
CA VAL A 605 10.89 17.85 7.39
C VAL A 605 9.99 19.00 6.95
N ALA A 606 9.31 19.64 7.89
CA ALA A 606 8.51 20.84 7.68
C ALA A 606 8.77 21.87 8.78
N ALA A 607 8.50 23.13 8.50
CA ALA A 607 8.70 24.23 9.46
C ALA A 607 7.64 24.25 10.58
N TYR A 608 6.38 23.95 10.22
CA TYR A 608 5.24 23.90 11.15
C TYR A 608 4.16 22.97 10.55
N PRO A 609 3.18 22.56 11.38
CA PRO A 609 2.05 21.76 10.91
C PRO A 609 1.29 22.45 9.77
N GLY A 610 1.09 21.73 8.66
CA GLY A 610 0.43 22.27 7.47
C GLY A 610 1.34 23.05 6.51
N ALA A 611 2.63 23.26 6.84
CA ALA A 611 3.60 23.81 5.89
C ALA A 611 3.96 22.81 4.79
N ASP A 612 4.44 23.34 3.67
CA ASP A 612 5.08 22.50 2.65
C ASP A 612 6.27 21.77 3.28
N LYS A 613 6.37 20.47 3.04
CA LYS A 613 7.38 19.60 3.66
C LYS A 613 8.21 18.86 2.64
N THR A 614 9.49 18.63 2.98
CA THR A 614 10.27 17.64 2.23
C THR A 614 9.70 16.25 2.49
N THR A 615 9.76 15.40 1.52
CA THR A 615 9.35 14.00 1.64
C THR A 615 10.13 13.16 0.64
N LEU A 616 9.87 11.86 0.64
CA LEU A 616 10.55 10.91 -0.23
C LEU A 616 10.55 11.38 -1.70
N GLY A 617 11.73 11.67 -2.22
CA GLY A 617 11.91 12.18 -3.59
C GLY A 617 11.57 13.65 -3.81
N GLN A 618 10.99 14.36 -2.86
CA GLN A 618 10.55 15.75 -3.00
C GLN A 618 11.29 16.70 -2.05
N GLY A 619 11.75 17.86 -2.57
CA GLY A 619 12.39 18.90 -1.79
C GLY A 619 13.87 19.11 -2.12
N ALA A 620 14.53 19.89 -1.28
CA ALA A 620 15.92 20.28 -1.43
C ALA A 620 16.67 20.21 -0.10
N LEU A 621 17.97 19.93 -0.16
CA LEU A 621 18.93 20.05 0.93
C LEU A 621 19.97 21.11 0.57
N LEU A 622 20.24 22.04 1.49
CA LEU A 622 21.31 23.03 1.36
C LEU A 622 22.23 22.98 2.58
N THR A 623 23.30 23.78 2.53
CA THR A 623 24.04 24.13 3.74
C THR A 623 23.23 25.15 4.57
N PRO A 624 23.42 25.26 5.90
CA PRO A 624 22.70 26.25 6.71
C PRO A 624 22.78 27.67 6.14
N ASP A 625 24.00 28.15 5.89
CA ASP A 625 24.23 29.48 5.29
C ASP A 625 23.58 29.60 3.89
N GLY A 626 23.51 28.52 3.12
CA GLY A 626 22.85 28.48 1.81
C GLY A 626 21.34 28.59 1.93
N LEU A 627 20.70 27.90 2.89
CA LEU A 627 19.28 27.99 3.14
C LEU A 627 18.88 29.36 3.72
N GLU A 628 19.58 29.87 4.73
CA GLU A 628 19.37 31.17 5.32
C GLU A 628 19.41 32.30 4.27
N ALA A 629 20.34 32.21 3.32
CA ALA A 629 20.45 33.16 2.23
C ALA A 629 19.21 33.27 1.34
N TRP A 630 18.41 32.19 1.19
CA TRP A 630 17.34 32.11 0.18
C TRP A 630 15.95 31.85 0.77
N SER A 631 15.86 31.30 1.98
CA SER A 631 14.58 31.03 2.63
C SER A 631 14.17 32.27 3.48
N PRO A 632 12.96 32.81 3.26
CA PRO A 632 12.43 33.86 4.13
C PRO A 632 12.03 33.34 5.52
N THR A 633 11.82 32.07 5.65
CA THR A 633 11.39 31.37 6.89
C THR A 633 12.47 30.37 7.31
N PHE A 634 13.65 30.91 7.69
CA PHE A 634 14.73 30.07 8.24
C PHE A 634 14.64 30.06 9.75
N ASP A 635 14.44 28.92 10.35
CA ASP A 635 14.39 28.71 11.79
C ASP A 635 14.93 27.34 12.18
N THR A 636 15.29 27.13 13.44
CA THR A 636 15.76 25.84 13.93
C THR A 636 14.58 25.05 14.49
N LEU A 637 14.24 23.93 13.84
CA LEU A 637 13.19 23.00 14.31
C LEU A 637 13.65 22.22 15.56
N GLY A 638 14.94 21.87 15.63
CA GLY A 638 15.49 21.05 16.69
C GLY A 638 16.86 20.49 16.33
N VAL A 639 17.32 19.55 17.13
CA VAL A 639 18.55 18.77 16.89
C VAL A 639 18.16 17.35 16.51
N ALA A 640 18.48 16.94 15.28
CA ALA A 640 18.35 15.58 14.85
C ALA A 640 19.43 14.71 15.52
N VAL A 641 19.03 13.58 16.09
CA VAL A 641 19.90 12.72 16.91
C VAL A 641 19.83 11.28 16.44
N ALA A 642 21.00 10.65 16.24
CA ALA A 642 21.12 9.23 15.98
C ALA A 642 21.72 8.54 17.19
N ALA A 643 21.01 7.58 17.76
CA ALA A 643 21.47 6.76 18.89
C ALA A 643 22.14 5.46 18.42
N ALA A 644 22.93 4.86 19.30
CA ALA A 644 23.47 3.53 19.09
C ALA A 644 22.36 2.47 19.16
N ASP A 645 22.54 1.34 18.46
CA ASP A 645 21.57 0.25 18.46
C ASP A 645 21.22 -0.23 19.88
N GLY A 646 19.95 -0.03 20.27
CA GLY A 646 19.41 -0.44 21.57
C GLY A 646 19.60 0.56 22.71
N ALA A 647 20.10 1.76 22.44
CA ALA A 647 20.04 2.87 23.41
C ALA A 647 18.61 3.44 23.48
N ASP A 648 18.18 3.73 24.72
CA ASP A 648 16.92 4.43 24.96
C ASP A 648 17.20 5.94 24.99
N ILE A 649 16.68 6.64 23.99
CA ILE A 649 16.89 8.08 23.86
C ILE A 649 16.20 8.86 24.98
N ASP A 650 15.04 8.39 25.46
CA ASP A 650 14.33 9.01 26.59
C ASP A 650 15.18 8.96 27.86
N GLU A 651 15.89 7.85 28.12
CA GLU A 651 16.80 7.72 29.27
C GLU A 651 18.00 8.67 29.14
N VAL A 652 18.55 8.81 27.91
CA VAL A 652 19.67 9.74 27.64
C VAL A 652 19.23 11.19 27.86
N LEU A 653 18.06 11.57 27.37
CA LEU A 653 17.54 12.95 27.48
C LEU A 653 17.10 13.32 28.91
N ALA A 654 16.60 12.34 29.67
CA ALA A 654 16.21 12.58 31.08
C ALA A 654 17.37 13.05 31.95
N ASP A 655 18.62 12.73 31.56
CA ASP A 655 19.84 13.15 32.25
C ASP A 655 20.41 14.50 31.74
N LEU A 656 19.83 15.07 30.64
CA LEU A 656 20.30 16.34 30.06
C LEU A 656 19.59 17.54 30.70
N ASP A 657 20.34 18.64 30.84
CA ASP A 657 19.84 19.92 31.38
C ASP A 657 19.58 20.89 30.19
N PRO A 658 18.36 21.41 29.99
CA PRO A 658 18.11 22.41 28.93
C PRO A 658 18.90 23.70 29.13
N GLY A 659 19.57 23.87 30.28
CA GLY A 659 20.40 25.03 30.57
C GLY A 659 19.63 26.26 31.06
N ASP A 660 18.42 26.46 30.59
CA ASP A 660 17.47 27.47 31.05
C ASP A 660 16.20 26.74 31.58
N PRO A 661 15.77 27.03 32.82
CA PRO A 661 14.61 26.39 33.40
C PRO A 661 13.27 26.72 32.72
N SER A 662 13.22 27.68 31.81
CA SER A 662 12.05 27.97 30.99
C SER A 662 11.88 27.02 29.80
N PHE A 663 12.91 26.23 29.46
CA PHE A 663 12.87 25.25 28.39
C PHE A 663 12.68 23.83 28.92
N ALA A 664 12.00 23.01 28.13
CA ALA A 664 11.91 21.57 28.31
C ALA A 664 12.26 20.89 26.98
N PHE A 665 12.84 19.69 27.04
CA PHE A 665 13.06 18.90 25.84
C PHE A 665 11.77 18.19 25.45
N SER A 666 11.44 18.23 24.16
CA SER A 666 10.44 17.36 23.56
C SER A 666 11.08 16.46 22.52
N LEU A 667 10.63 15.23 22.48
CA LEU A 667 11.00 14.27 21.45
C LEU A 667 9.96 14.24 20.36
N ASN A 668 10.40 14.55 19.15
CA ASN A 668 9.58 14.35 17.97
C ASN A 668 10.11 13.13 17.23
N GLU A 669 9.35 12.04 17.25
CA GLU A 669 9.65 10.89 16.41
C GLU A 669 9.76 11.32 14.94
N THR A 670 10.79 10.81 14.26
CA THR A 670 10.94 11.10 12.83
C THR A 670 9.74 10.53 12.08
N GLY A 671 8.92 11.41 11.52
CA GLY A 671 7.71 11.02 10.78
C GLY A 671 8.05 10.05 9.65
N GLN A 672 7.30 8.96 9.53
CA GLN A 672 7.42 8.09 8.37
C GLN A 672 6.79 8.80 7.16
N PRO A 673 7.49 8.89 6.01
CA PRO A 673 6.87 9.40 4.80
C PRO A 673 5.54 8.69 4.52
N SER A 674 4.52 9.44 4.08
CA SER A 674 3.18 8.89 3.80
C SER A 674 3.21 7.71 2.84
N ASP A 675 4.14 7.72 1.89
CA ASP A 675 4.40 6.61 0.98
C ASP A 675 4.87 5.36 1.72
N VAL A 676 5.78 5.51 2.70
CA VAL A 676 6.29 4.40 3.52
C VAL A 676 5.20 3.88 4.47
N ALA A 677 4.47 4.79 5.11
CA ALA A 677 3.34 4.44 5.97
C ALA A 677 2.24 3.67 5.19
N SER A 678 1.96 4.08 3.96
CA SER A 678 1.03 3.39 3.06
C SER A 678 1.54 2.00 2.66
N LEU A 679 2.85 1.85 2.38
CA LEU A 679 3.48 0.56 2.12
C LEU A 679 3.43 -0.36 3.35
N ASN A 680 3.61 0.19 4.55
CA ASN A 680 3.50 -0.56 5.81
C ASN A 680 2.09 -1.15 6.00
N ARG A 681 1.03 -0.39 5.71
CA ARG A 681 -0.36 -0.89 5.78
C ARG A 681 -0.63 -2.05 4.83
N VAL A 682 -0.03 -2.06 3.65
CA VAL A 682 -0.19 -3.16 2.68
C VAL A 682 0.86 -4.26 2.82
N ARG A 683 1.70 -4.22 3.85
CA ARG A 683 2.78 -5.18 4.15
C ARG A 683 2.33 -6.66 4.12
N SER A 684 1.10 -6.94 4.55
CA SER A 684 0.54 -8.30 4.53
C SER A 684 0.06 -8.76 3.14
N THR A 685 -0.18 -7.85 2.21
CA THR A 685 -0.77 -8.15 0.89
C THR A 685 0.10 -9.09 0.04
N PRO A 686 1.43 -8.92 -0.08
CA PRO A 686 2.28 -9.86 -0.80
C PRO A 686 2.26 -11.27 -0.20
N LEU A 687 2.18 -11.39 1.13
CA LEU A 687 2.09 -12.70 1.80
C LEU A 687 0.75 -13.38 1.54
N ALA A 688 -0.35 -12.64 1.55
CA ALA A 688 -1.67 -13.15 1.17
C ALA A 688 -1.68 -13.62 -0.29
N LEU A 689 -1.03 -12.88 -1.20
CA LEU A 689 -0.82 -13.29 -2.59
C LEU A 689 0.01 -14.58 -2.67
N ALA A 690 1.12 -14.68 -1.95
CA ALA A 690 1.95 -15.89 -1.93
C ALA A 690 1.16 -17.11 -1.45
N ALA A 691 0.32 -16.96 -0.43
CA ALA A 691 -0.56 -18.02 0.07
C ALA A 691 -1.60 -18.45 -0.98
N LEU A 692 -2.25 -17.49 -1.64
CA LEU A 692 -3.19 -17.76 -2.74
C LEU A 692 -2.51 -18.49 -3.90
N LEU A 693 -1.33 -18.02 -4.31
CA LEU A 693 -0.53 -18.63 -5.36
C LEU A 693 -0.13 -20.08 -4.98
N ALA A 694 0.31 -20.30 -3.74
CA ALA A 694 0.64 -21.61 -3.23
C ALA A 694 -0.58 -22.57 -3.26
N ALA A 695 -1.77 -22.08 -2.89
CA ALA A 695 -3.01 -22.86 -2.97
C ALA A 695 -3.38 -23.21 -4.42
N LEU A 696 -3.29 -22.28 -5.35
CA LEU A 696 -3.53 -22.52 -6.79
C LEU A 696 -2.51 -23.51 -7.38
N ILE A 697 -1.25 -23.42 -6.96
CA ILE A 697 -0.19 -24.37 -7.33
C ILE A 697 -0.52 -25.77 -6.80
N ALA A 698 -0.87 -25.88 -5.53
CA ALA A 698 -1.25 -27.15 -4.92
C ALA A 698 -2.42 -27.81 -5.68
N LEU A 699 -3.44 -27.04 -6.02
CA LEU A 699 -4.60 -27.48 -6.79
C LEU A 699 -4.18 -27.93 -8.21
N THR A 700 -3.31 -27.18 -8.87
CA THR A 700 -2.81 -27.50 -10.21
C THR A 700 -1.97 -28.77 -10.22
N VAL A 701 -1.06 -28.92 -9.26
CA VAL A 701 -0.23 -30.11 -9.08
C VAL A 701 -1.11 -31.33 -8.73
N ALA A 702 -2.11 -31.15 -7.84
CA ALA A 702 -3.09 -32.18 -7.50
C ALA A 702 -3.83 -32.67 -8.73
N HIS A 703 -4.33 -31.75 -9.51
CA HIS A 703 -5.04 -32.11 -10.77
C HIS A 703 -4.09 -32.77 -11.77
N ALA A 704 -2.85 -32.24 -11.88
CA ALA A 704 -1.83 -32.78 -12.78
C ALA A 704 -1.41 -34.21 -12.43
N LEU A 705 -1.06 -34.48 -11.18
CA LEU A 705 -0.67 -35.81 -10.71
C LEU A 705 -1.82 -36.78 -10.75
N GLY A 706 -3.02 -36.42 -10.31
CA GLY A 706 -4.20 -37.25 -10.33
C GLY A 706 -4.56 -37.71 -11.71
N ALA A 707 -4.38 -36.90 -12.74
CA ALA A 707 -4.66 -37.32 -14.08
C ALA A 707 -3.47 -38.08 -14.75
N ALA A 708 -2.20 -37.75 -14.39
CA ALA A 708 -1.05 -38.54 -14.85
C ALA A 708 -1.15 -39.97 -14.35
N VAL A 709 -1.52 -40.18 -13.09
CA VAL A 709 -1.76 -41.50 -12.51
C VAL A 709 -2.95 -42.20 -13.20
N ARG A 710 -4.06 -41.49 -13.46
CA ARG A 710 -5.20 -42.06 -14.20
C ARG A 710 -4.82 -42.47 -15.61
N ALA A 711 -4.05 -41.70 -16.34
CA ALA A 711 -3.59 -41.99 -17.69
C ALA A 711 -2.62 -43.21 -17.75
N ARG A 712 -1.91 -43.47 -16.66
CA ARG A 712 -0.93 -44.58 -16.55
C ARG A 712 -1.41 -45.73 -15.71
N ARG A 713 -2.73 -45.86 -15.44
CA ARG A 713 -3.31 -46.96 -14.66
C ARG A 713 -2.97 -48.31 -15.23
N ARG A 714 -2.99 -48.45 -16.57
CA ARG A 714 -2.64 -49.69 -17.26
C ARG A 714 -1.15 -50.03 -17.07
N ASP A 715 -0.25 -49.03 -17.23
CA ASP A 715 1.19 -49.23 -17.03
C ASP A 715 1.49 -49.65 -15.58
N LEU A 716 0.81 -49.05 -14.60
CA LEU A 716 0.92 -49.40 -13.18
C LEU A 716 0.32 -50.81 -12.88
N ALA A 717 -0.76 -51.17 -13.55
CA ALA A 717 -1.33 -52.54 -13.44
C ALA A 717 -0.38 -53.62 -14.00
N ILE A 718 0.27 -53.34 -15.14
CA ILE A 718 1.29 -54.22 -15.73
C ILE A 718 2.50 -54.35 -14.78
N LEU A 719 2.99 -53.25 -14.20
CA LEU A 719 4.07 -53.32 -13.22
C LEU A 719 3.70 -54.19 -12.00
N ARG A 720 2.45 -54.15 -11.56
CA ARG A 720 1.97 -54.99 -10.45
C ARG A 720 1.90 -56.49 -10.86
N THR A 721 1.52 -56.79 -12.09
CA THR A 721 1.59 -58.20 -12.58
C THR A 721 3.03 -58.69 -12.73
N CYS A 722 3.97 -57.78 -12.96
CA CYS A 722 5.42 -58.04 -12.97
C CYS A 722 6.07 -58.10 -11.56
N GLY A 723 5.27 -58.05 -10.46
CA GLY A 723 5.78 -58.22 -9.10
C GLY A 723 5.99 -56.96 -8.29
N PHE A 724 5.59 -55.76 -8.78
CA PHE A 724 5.67 -54.52 -7.98
C PHE A 724 4.73 -54.58 -6.77
N THR A 725 5.29 -54.30 -5.60
CA THR A 725 4.53 -54.17 -4.35
C THR A 725 3.74 -52.86 -4.30
N ARG A 726 2.70 -52.84 -3.46
CA ARG A 726 1.92 -51.58 -3.23
C ARG A 726 2.78 -50.40 -2.83
N ARG A 727 3.82 -50.62 -1.99
CA ARG A 727 4.77 -49.61 -1.56
C ARG A 727 5.61 -49.10 -2.72
N GLN A 728 6.04 -49.93 -3.63
CA GLN A 728 6.80 -49.54 -4.83
C GLN A 728 5.96 -48.71 -5.80
N VAL A 729 4.65 -49.00 -5.94
CA VAL A 729 3.73 -48.18 -6.75
C VAL A 729 3.60 -46.76 -6.14
N VAL A 730 3.40 -46.66 -4.83
CA VAL A 730 3.36 -45.36 -4.14
C VAL A 730 4.70 -44.61 -4.27
N ALA A 731 5.83 -45.31 -4.07
CA ALA A 731 7.16 -44.72 -4.24
C ALA A 731 7.41 -44.26 -5.68
N THR A 732 6.90 -44.91 -6.69
CA THR A 732 6.99 -44.45 -8.10
C THR A 732 6.26 -43.13 -8.31
N VAL A 733 5.06 -42.98 -7.75
CA VAL A 733 4.30 -41.72 -7.83
C VAL A 733 4.97 -40.60 -7.00
N ALA A 734 5.49 -40.93 -5.81
CA ALA A 734 6.23 -39.99 -4.99
C ALA A 734 7.52 -39.51 -5.70
N THR A 735 8.31 -40.41 -6.28
CA THR A 735 9.48 -40.03 -7.09
C THR A 735 9.09 -39.14 -8.27
N GLN A 736 8.00 -39.43 -8.96
CA GLN A 736 7.50 -38.57 -10.03
C GLN A 736 7.17 -37.15 -9.51
N ALA A 737 6.47 -37.04 -8.38
CA ALA A 737 6.09 -35.77 -7.76
C ALA A 737 7.33 -34.97 -7.33
N THR A 738 8.27 -35.61 -6.63
CA THR A 738 9.53 -35.01 -6.16
C THR A 738 10.40 -34.52 -7.32
N LEU A 739 10.49 -35.27 -8.42
CA LEU A 739 11.27 -34.85 -9.58
C LEU A 739 10.64 -33.64 -10.30
N ILE A 740 9.31 -33.62 -10.44
CA ILE A 740 8.61 -32.46 -11.03
C ILE A 740 8.81 -31.22 -10.13
N ALA A 741 8.64 -31.38 -8.81
CA ALA A 741 8.86 -30.31 -7.85
C ALA A 741 10.33 -29.84 -7.83
N GLY A 742 11.30 -30.80 -7.82
CA GLY A 742 12.74 -30.49 -7.81
C GLY A 742 13.20 -29.72 -9.05
N ILE A 743 12.72 -30.10 -10.24
CA ILE A 743 13.02 -29.36 -11.48
C ILE A 743 12.35 -27.97 -11.43
N GLY A 744 11.13 -27.88 -10.90
CA GLY A 744 10.44 -26.62 -10.68
C GLY A 744 11.23 -25.70 -9.74
N LEU A 745 11.76 -26.21 -8.65
CA LEU A 745 12.60 -25.47 -7.70
C LEU A 745 13.95 -25.06 -8.30
N LEU A 746 14.62 -25.97 -9.02
CA LEU A 746 15.94 -25.70 -9.62
C LEU A 746 15.90 -24.50 -10.59
N VAL A 747 14.83 -24.35 -11.33
CA VAL A 747 14.61 -23.24 -12.27
C VAL A 747 13.90 -22.08 -11.58
N GLY A 748 12.91 -22.40 -10.76
CA GLY A 748 11.99 -21.42 -10.17
C GLY A 748 12.63 -20.52 -9.12
N VAL A 749 13.52 -21.07 -8.28
CA VAL A 749 14.15 -20.27 -7.23
C VAL A 749 15.06 -19.17 -7.81
N PRO A 750 16.05 -19.47 -8.68
CA PRO A 750 16.93 -18.41 -9.20
C PRO A 750 16.18 -17.38 -10.06
N VAL A 751 15.24 -17.82 -10.89
CA VAL A 751 14.44 -16.90 -11.72
C VAL A 751 13.48 -16.07 -10.86
N GLY A 752 12.88 -16.67 -9.83
CA GLY A 752 12.00 -15.98 -8.89
C GLY A 752 12.74 -14.92 -8.06
N LEU A 753 13.94 -15.24 -7.57
CA LEU A 753 14.80 -14.26 -6.89
C LEU A 753 15.14 -13.07 -7.80
N ALA A 754 15.53 -13.34 -9.04
CA ALA A 754 15.86 -12.29 -9.99
C ALA A 754 14.64 -11.39 -10.28
N LEU A 755 13.47 -11.98 -10.51
CA LEU A 755 12.24 -11.23 -10.75
C LEU A 755 11.78 -10.46 -9.51
N GLY A 756 11.86 -11.04 -8.31
CA GLY A 756 11.49 -10.37 -7.07
C GLY A 756 12.36 -9.13 -6.82
N ARG A 757 13.68 -9.26 -7.02
CA ARG A 757 14.61 -8.13 -6.91
C ARG A 757 14.35 -7.07 -7.95
N LEU A 758 14.19 -7.44 -9.23
CA LEU A 758 13.88 -6.49 -10.30
C LEU A 758 12.56 -5.75 -10.07
N SER A 759 11.55 -6.45 -9.54
CA SER A 759 10.27 -5.82 -9.21
C SER A 759 10.42 -4.85 -8.05
N TRP A 760 11.22 -5.19 -7.04
CA TRP A 760 11.51 -4.34 -5.89
C TRP A 760 12.25 -3.06 -6.30
N THR A 761 13.38 -3.20 -7.02
CA THR A 761 14.15 -2.05 -7.48
C THR A 761 13.32 -1.12 -8.36
N ALA A 762 12.49 -1.67 -9.26
CA ALA A 762 11.61 -0.86 -10.12
C ALA A 762 10.53 -0.08 -9.35
N VAL A 763 10.12 -0.54 -8.18
CA VAL A 763 9.19 0.19 -7.29
C VAL A 763 9.92 1.28 -6.54
N VAL A 764 11.04 0.96 -5.89
CA VAL A 764 11.78 1.89 -5.02
C VAL A 764 12.47 2.99 -5.82
N ASP A 765 12.98 2.69 -7.02
CA ASP A 765 13.58 3.70 -7.93
C ASP A 765 12.56 4.80 -8.29
N ARG A 766 11.26 4.46 -8.40
CA ARG A 766 10.20 5.44 -8.65
C ARG A 766 9.84 6.28 -7.43
N LEU A 767 10.09 5.75 -6.23
CA LEU A 767 9.89 6.47 -4.97
C LEU A 767 11.08 7.40 -4.66
N GLY A 768 12.18 7.28 -5.39
CA GLY A 768 13.38 8.05 -5.11
C GLY A 768 14.10 7.65 -3.82
N ALA A 769 14.01 6.38 -3.42
CA ALA A 769 14.61 5.83 -2.20
C ALA A 769 15.74 4.83 -2.51
N VAL A 770 16.40 4.31 -1.47
CA VAL A 770 17.48 3.33 -1.62
C VAL A 770 16.92 1.95 -1.92
N ALA A 771 17.19 1.43 -3.12
CA ALA A 771 16.67 0.14 -3.59
C ALA A 771 17.51 -1.05 -3.06
N GLU A 772 17.46 -1.31 -1.76
CA GLU A 772 18.11 -2.49 -1.17
C GLU A 772 17.20 -3.72 -1.23
N ALA A 773 17.57 -4.71 -2.06
CA ALA A 773 16.82 -5.96 -2.21
C ALA A 773 17.48 -7.09 -1.42
N ILE A 774 16.83 -7.57 -0.38
CA ILE A 774 17.35 -8.66 0.46
C ILE A 774 16.95 -10.04 -0.07
N THR A 775 17.75 -11.06 0.32
CA THR A 775 17.43 -12.46 0.02
C THR A 775 16.93 -13.16 1.29
N PRO A 776 15.64 -13.52 1.37
CA PRO A 776 15.05 -14.10 2.57
C PRO A 776 15.36 -15.60 2.67
N TRP A 777 16.58 -15.99 3.05
CA TRP A 777 17.03 -17.38 3.12
C TRP A 777 16.13 -18.30 3.96
N PRO A 778 15.63 -17.89 5.16
CA PRO A 778 14.73 -18.72 5.95
C PRO A 778 13.39 -18.98 5.23
N ALA A 779 12.81 -17.94 4.65
CA ALA A 779 11.53 -18.05 3.92
C ALA A 779 11.69 -18.93 2.66
N LEU A 780 12.81 -18.82 1.94
CA LEU A 780 13.12 -19.68 0.81
C LEU A 780 13.25 -21.15 1.23
N GLY A 781 13.86 -21.42 2.38
CA GLY A 781 13.90 -22.78 2.96
C GLY A 781 12.51 -23.33 3.22
N VAL A 782 11.62 -22.51 3.77
CA VAL A 782 10.20 -22.88 3.99
C VAL A 782 9.47 -23.13 2.67
N VAL A 783 9.68 -22.30 1.65
CA VAL A 783 9.08 -22.48 0.31
C VAL A 783 9.54 -23.78 -0.32
N VAL A 784 10.86 -24.10 -0.28
CA VAL A 784 11.41 -25.36 -0.82
C VAL A 784 10.78 -26.56 -0.13
N LEU A 785 10.74 -26.55 1.20
CA LEU A 785 10.15 -27.62 1.99
C LEU A 785 8.64 -27.78 1.71
N ALA A 786 7.91 -26.67 1.69
CA ALA A 786 6.48 -26.64 1.41
C ALA A 786 6.15 -27.22 0.01
N VAL A 787 6.88 -26.80 -1.02
CA VAL A 787 6.68 -27.28 -2.40
C VAL A 787 6.91 -28.79 -2.47
N LEU A 788 7.97 -29.32 -1.86
CA LEU A 788 8.26 -30.75 -1.81
C LEU A 788 7.20 -31.53 -1.02
N LEU A 789 6.78 -31.01 0.13
CA LEU A 789 5.74 -31.64 0.95
C LEU A 789 4.38 -31.66 0.24
N ILE A 790 3.95 -30.53 -0.31
CA ILE A 790 2.67 -30.39 -1.04
C ILE A 790 2.66 -31.33 -2.24
N ALA A 791 3.73 -31.37 -3.04
CA ALA A 791 3.82 -32.26 -4.19
C ALA A 791 3.67 -33.74 -3.80
N ASN A 792 4.31 -34.17 -2.71
CA ASN A 792 4.23 -35.54 -2.24
C ASN A 792 2.90 -35.90 -1.56
N LEU A 793 2.33 -35.00 -0.72
CA LEU A 793 1.02 -35.18 -0.09
C LEU A 793 -0.09 -35.29 -1.15
N VAL A 794 -0.05 -34.40 -2.13
CA VAL A 794 -0.98 -34.38 -3.25
C VAL A 794 -0.82 -35.65 -4.13
N GLY A 795 0.41 -36.11 -4.31
CA GLY A 795 0.73 -37.35 -5.02
C GLY A 795 0.29 -38.62 -4.28
N LEU A 796 0.20 -38.54 -2.94
CA LEU A 796 -0.12 -39.74 -2.11
C LEU A 796 -1.52 -40.26 -2.37
N VAL A 797 -2.53 -39.41 -2.52
CA VAL A 797 -3.93 -39.81 -2.75
C VAL A 797 -4.10 -40.62 -4.05
N PRO A 798 -3.67 -40.11 -5.23
CA PRO A 798 -3.73 -40.94 -6.47
C PRO A 798 -2.79 -42.15 -6.43
N GLY A 799 -1.65 -42.07 -5.76
CA GLY A 799 -0.73 -43.19 -5.56
C GLY A 799 -1.36 -44.30 -4.74
N LEU A 800 -2.02 -44.01 -3.64
CA LEU A 800 -2.76 -45.00 -2.83
C LEU A 800 -3.95 -45.61 -3.59
N ARG A 801 -4.69 -44.77 -4.35
CA ARG A 801 -5.78 -45.28 -5.20
C ARG A 801 -5.28 -46.25 -6.28
N ALA A 802 -4.15 -45.92 -6.92
CA ALA A 802 -3.52 -46.78 -7.90
C ALA A 802 -2.98 -48.09 -7.29
N ALA A 803 -2.40 -47.99 -6.07
CA ALA A 803 -1.91 -49.17 -5.35
C ALA A 803 -3.03 -50.12 -4.86
N ARG A 804 -4.25 -49.63 -4.67
CA ARG A 804 -5.43 -50.45 -4.27
C ARG A 804 -6.22 -50.97 -5.45
N ALA A 805 -6.05 -50.50 -6.67
CA ALA A 805 -6.75 -50.95 -7.84
C ALA A 805 -6.39 -52.42 -8.15
N HIS A 806 -7.41 -53.29 -8.45
CA HIS A 806 -7.18 -54.70 -8.84
C HIS A 806 -6.67 -54.74 -10.27
N PRO A 807 -5.52 -55.42 -10.54
CA PRO A 807 -4.99 -55.55 -11.90
C PRO A 807 -5.95 -56.17 -12.89
N ALA A 808 -6.73 -57.19 -12.46
CA ALA A 808 -7.69 -57.91 -13.30
C ALA A 808 -8.82 -56.99 -13.82
N ASP A 809 -9.32 -56.05 -12.98
CA ASP A 809 -10.41 -55.15 -13.38
C ASP A 809 -9.93 -54.08 -14.38
N THR A 810 -8.67 -53.64 -14.24
CA THR A 810 -8.07 -52.63 -15.13
C THR A 810 -7.65 -53.18 -16.49
N LEU A 811 -7.39 -54.49 -16.60
CA LEU A 811 -7.00 -55.14 -17.84
C LEU A 811 -8.20 -55.71 -18.61
N ARG A 812 -9.39 -55.93 -17.95
CA ARG A 812 -10.64 -56.42 -18.53
C ARG A 812 -11.54 -55.33 -19.14
N THR A 813 -11.36 -54.09 -18.83
CA THR A 813 -12.18 -52.98 -19.36
C THR A 813 -11.72 -52.52 -20.74
N GLU A 814 -11.78 -53.38 -21.73
CA GLU A 814 -11.82 -53.09 -23.16
C GLU A 814 -13.07 -53.64 -23.78
#